data_a4d75b78412f6d42b84da60b710bc9e3
#
_entry.id   a4d75b78412f6d42b84da60b710bc9e3
#
_cell.length_a   1.000
_cell.length_b   1.000
_cell.length_c   1.000
_cell.angle_alpha   90.00
_cell.angle_beta   90.00
_cell.angle_gamma   90.00
#
_symmetry.space_group_name_H-M   'P 1'
#
loop_
_entity.id
_entity.type
_entity.pdbx_description
1 polymer ?
#
loop_
_entity_poly.entity_id
_entity_poly.type
_entity_poly.pdbx_seq_one_letter_code
_entity_poly.pdbx_strand_id
1 'polypeptide(L)'
;MSALNRRFFVKTLLASAASATPACAAIHKRVAFPVTPSDDDHFQSAGDSASINIDAGTQQLRISPVGSPLSFQNFLRVGSEWKPATLAAVPFVTGPSFPLITERISRNGSSIRCEGSAQAEALDGKTLRYEWNAEVGALANEQFPWMRIRTTLKLPTPLKLQQKSGVEPQIITWLSSNSTLMEGQSGSWRRVLLSQPTRNSLGTTGNDLPAVYLLDQNLGIETMMFFDMDDMAWMSAENLPRFLVYRCSSTSRFEKDGTQRQGIGLLADQATGNVLPPGEINFSYWLLQRSLTRLITEQEAVSRWMEALLPLFEEKLSWPQCATNWSEFAVGTVRDLQDKDATIAEAAGHRGLRAYVKESSQVWKQAGDNFELMTLADVLWPSLLYLRLHPFPSFELECNDLLSDLPGFYNPATRSISNDFKRPADERADSWYPFENALVKYPMIGSLSGSKELTDHFLAAFGTAQKMAQQYNYLFPIYYQVATLHAEGAGTNYAIGGLYAWAAILAHKLTGDDHYLEEARRAVRVLYTVPADRLFHEPQELAYGALAAAELGMQTECKYLLYEQLRMFYWFSDPSQKSHEIRGMVQAAASILYPAFKENVEAILPWSGIMKRGIVFEGLLRFMDQQRRNNFYFFQNCSAARETASTPFIPFENLGTLELGGQTGNVGKEIYGAGESLWMYLMFEALGKVDDRELMLVNLDLLDITDAKTLPSQKLNFILFNPTPSGRSATITIPAARERTARLTADGKSIGGTFQIAGRSFLRLEAEF
;
A
#
# COMPACT_ATOMS: atom_id res chain seq x y z
N MET A 1 -3.19 9.87 -20.50
CA MET A 1 -1.99 9.59 -21.31
C MET A 1 -2.36 8.47 -22.25
N SER A 2 -2.21 8.65 -23.56
CA SER A 2 -2.11 7.45 -24.37
C SER A 2 -0.96 6.59 -23.82
N ALA A 3 -0.99 5.29 -24.03
CA ALA A 3 0.09 4.39 -23.64
C ALA A 3 1.50 4.96 -23.94
N LEU A 4 1.61 5.83 -24.96
CA LEU A 4 2.83 6.52 -25.33
C LEU A 4 3.31 7.57 -24.29
N ASN A 5 2.44 8.22 -23.54
CA ASN A 5 2.80 9.29 -22.60
C ASN A 5 3.14 8.78 -21.20
N ARG A 6 2.41 7.78 -20.70
CA ARG A 6 2.89 6.98 -19.57
C ARG A 6 4.26 6.36 -19.91
N ARG A 7 4.47 5.91 -21.16
CA ARG A 7 5.75 5.40 -21.66
C ARG A 7 6.90 6.42 -21.58
N PHE A 8 6.64 7.68 -21.86
CA PHE A 8 7.70 8.71 -21.81
C PHE A 8 8.02 9.10 -20.37
N PHE A 9 7.02 9.21 -19.53
CA PHE A 9 7.18 9.56 -18.12
C PHE A 9 7.84 8.41 -17.35
N VAL A 10 7.41 7.18 -17.56
CA VAL A 10 8.05 5.97 -17.03
C VAL A 10 9.46 5.78 -17.61
N LYS A 11 9.71 6.11 -18.90
CA LYS A 11 11.08 6.08 -19.45
C LYS A 11 12.03 7.04 -18.73
N THR A 12 11.59 8.23 -18.39
CA THR A 12 12.45 9.22 -17.73
C THR A 12 12.68 8.85 -16.26
N LEU A 13 11.67 8.32 -15.58
CA LEU A 13 11.77 7.90 -14.18
C LEU A 13 12.44 6.53 -14.02
N LEU A 14 12.19 5.55 -14.89
CA LEU A 14 12.88 4.26 -14.85
C LEU A 14 14.33 4.36 -15.33
N ALA A 15 14.67 5.28 -16.22
CA ALA A 15 16.07 5.60 -16.53
C ALA A 15 16.77 6.24 -15.34
N SER A 16 16.09 7.06 -14.55
CA SER A 16 16.62 7.60 -13.29
C SER A 16 16.67 6.56 -12.17
N ALA A 17 15.70 5.62 -12.11
CA ALA A 17 15.73 4.53 -11.16
C ALA A 17 16.79 3.48 -11.49
N ALA A 18 16.98 3.14 -12.77
CA ALA A 18 18.05 2.24 -13.20
C ALA A 18 19.46 2.85 -13.02
N SER A 19 19.58 4.18 -13.11
CA SER A 19 20.83 4.87 -12.79
C SER A 19 21.02 5.13 -11.29
N ALA A 20 19.97 5.08 -10.50
CA ALA A 20 20.06 5.24 -9.04
C ALA A 20 20.46 3.93 -8.31
N THR A 21 20.27 2.75 -8.93
CA THR A 21 20.67 1.48 -8.33
C THR A 21 22.17 1.37 -8.02
N PRO A 22 23.11 1.85 -8.82
CA PRO A 22 24.52 1.93 -8.42
C PRO A 22 24.80 2.97 -7.34
N ALA A 23 24.02 4.06 -7.32
CA ALA A 23 24.19 5.12 -6.32
C ALA A 23 23.65 4.70 -4.93
N CYS A 24 22.55 3.97 -4.87
CA CYS A 24 22.08 3.36 -3.62
C CYS A 24 23.06 2.30 -3.09
N ALA A 25 23.66 1.50 -3.97
CA ALA A 25 24.72 0.55 -3.56
C ALA A 25 26.02 1.26 -3.13
N ALA A 26 26.29 2.46 -3.67
CA ALA A 26 27.45 3.27 -3.28
C ALA A 26 27.21 4.10 -2.00
N ILE A 27 25.97 4.47 -1.69
CA ILE A 27 25.61 5.16 -0.43
C ILE A 27 25.71 4.21 0.77
N HIS A 28 25.61 2.88 0.57
CA HIS A 28 25.89 1.91 1.61
C HIS A 28 27.37 1.76 1.98
N LYS A 29 28.27 2.39 1.24
CA LYS A 29 29.68 2.48 1.62
C LYS A 29 29.92 3.81 2.35
N ARG A 30 30.01 3.73 3.69
CA ARG A 30 30.51 4.72 4.63
C ARG A 30 29.56 5.86 5.00
N VAL A 31 28.65 5.60 5.91
CA VAL A 31 28.32 6.62 6.90
C VAL A 31 28.72 6.05 8.27
N ALA A 32 29.96 6.27 8.66
CA ALA A 32 30.36 6.14 10.06
C ALA A 32 29.77 7.34 10.78
N PHE A 33 28.78 7.13 11.65
CA PHE A 33 28.27 8.17 12.51
C PHE A 33 29.16 8.26 13.75
N PRO A 34 29.84 9.37 14.00
CA PRO A 34 30.38 9.61 15.30
C PRO A 34 29.23 10.05 16.21
N VAL A 35 28.53 9.14 16.82
CA VAL A 35 27.97 9.45 18.13
C VAL A 35 29.13 9.34 19.08
N THR A 36 29.63 10.43 19.51
CA THR A 36 30.37 10.49 20.74
C THR A 36 29.44 11.00 21.82
N PRO A 37 28.90 10.17 22.66
CA PRO A 37 29.04 10.42 24.06
C PRO A 37 30.56 10.46 24.27
N SER A 38 31.08 11.38 25.08
CA SER A 38 32.51 11.43 25.42
C SER A 38 32.99 10.02 25.70
N ASP A 39 34.18 9.66 25.21
CA ASP A 39 34.80 8.33 25.28
C ASP A 39 34.99 7.78 26.72
N ASP A 40 34.55 8.49 27.73
CA ASP A 40 34.68 8.18 29.17
C ASP A 40 33.38 7.72 29.82
N ASP A 41 32.25 7.66 29.12
CA ASP A 41 31.08 6.99 29.65
C ASP A 41 31.27 5.47 29.60
N HIS A 42 32.12 5.00 30.50
CA HIS A 42 31.96 3.68 31.08
C HIS A 42 30.50 3.64 31.54
N PHE A 43 29.69 2.78 30.93
CA PHE A 43 28.41 2.38 31.49
C PHE A 43 28.71 1.76 32.88
N GLN A 44 28.85 2.62 33.87
CA GLN A 44 28.55 2.19 35.22
C GLN A 44 27.08 1.81 35.17
N SER A 45 26.78 0.55 35.45
CA SER A 45 25.45 0.17 35.89
C SER A 45 25.13 1.13 37.04
N ALA A 46 24.47 2.25 36.72
CA ALA A 46 23.97 3.13 37.74
C ALA A 46 23.10 2.26 38.62
N GLY A 47 23.45 2.22 39.89
CA GLY A 47 22.78 1.35 40.83
C GLY A 47 21.28 1.49 40.65
N ASP A 48 20.58 0.37 40.62
CA ASP A 48 19.18 0.18 40.16
C ASP A 48 18.12 1.09 40.78
N SER A 49 18.47 1.95 41.70
CA SER A 49 17.52 2.82 42.42
C SER A 49 17.15 4.14 41.72
N ALA A 50 17.78 4.49 40.59
CA ALA A 50 17.63 5.79 39.96
C ALA A 50 16.97 5.77 38.57
N SER A 51 16.88 4.64 37.89
CA SER A 51 16.24 4.51 36.57
C SER A 51 14.78 4.06 36.67
N ILE A 52 13.94 4.54 35.76
CA ILE A 52 12.53 4.18 35.68
C ILE A 52 12.31 3.23 34.52
N ASN A 53 11.60 2.13 34.78
CA ASN A 53 11.31 1.10 33.80
C ASN A 53 9.84 1.08 33.42
N ILE A 54 9.55 0.84 32.14
CA ILE A 54 8.22 0.49 31.61
C ILE A 54 8.32 -0.92 31.03
N ASP A 55 7.50 -1.80 31.52
CA ASP A 55 7.40 -3.17 31.02
C ASP A 55 6.26 -3.28 30.00
N ALA A 56 6.56 -3.92 28.88
CA ALA A 56 5.59 -4.29 27.86
C ALA A 56 5.87 -5.73 27.41
N GLY A 57 5.21 -6.69 28.08
CA GLY A 57 5.36 -8.10 27.77
C GLY A 57 6.80 -8.62 27.89
N THR A 58 7.42 -8.89 26.75
CA THR A 58 8.79 -9.41 26.66
C THR A 58 9.86 -8.33 26.50
N GLN A 59 9.48 -7.06 26.43
CA GLN A 59 10.41 -5.94 26.38
C GLN A 59 10.21 -4.98 27.54
N GLN A 60 11.29 -4.33 27.94
CA GLN A 60 11.32 -3.32 29.00
C GLN A 60 12.09 -2.11 28.51
N LEU A 61 11.52 -0.92 28.62
CA LEU A 61 12.20 0.33 28.33
C LEU A 61 12.68 0.97 29.63
N ARG A 62 13.98 1.22 29.71
CA ARG A 62 14.61 1.96 30.80
C ARG A 62 14.85 3.40 30.39
N ILE A 63 14.45 4.33 31.27
CA ILE A 63 14.60 5.77 31.08
C ILE A 63 15.64 6.28 32.07
N SER A 64 16.51 7.19 31.65
CA SER A 64 17.52 7.83 32.47
C SER A 64 16.90 8.60 33.66
N PRO A 65 17.61 8.73 34.80
CA PRO A 65 17.09 9.37 36.00
C PRO A 65 17.01 10.91 35.86
N VAL A 66 16.31 11.53 36.83
CA VAL A 66 16.26 12.98 36.98
C VAL A 66 17.67 13.55 37.19
N GLY A 67 17.95 14.69 36.58
CA GLY A 67 19.26 15.36 36.61
C GLY A 67 20.24 14.88 35.53
N SER A 68 19.88 13.85 34.75
CA SER A 68 20.71 13.33 33.65
C SER A 68 20.11 13.64 32.27
N PRO A 69 20.91 13.56 31.20
CA PRO A 69 20.40 13.62 29.84
C PRO A 69 19.36 12.53 29.59
N LEU A 70 18.24 12.92 28.96
CA LEU A 70 17.20 11.98 28.57
C LEU A 70 17.79 10.92 27.66
N SER A 71 17.68 9.68 28.06
CA SER A 71 18.04 8.54 27.23
C SER A 71 17.11 7.37 27.46
N PHE A 72 16.99 6.54 26.44
CA PHE A 72 16.15 5.34 26.43
C PHE A 72 17.01 4.13 26.11
N GLN A 73 16.84 3.03 26.85
CA GLN A 73 17.48 1.77 26.57
C GLN A 73 16.46 0.64 26.62
N ASN A 74 16.43 -0.20 25.61
CA ASN A 74 15.50 -1.33 25.56
C ASN A 74 16.17 -2.64 26.00
N PHE A 75 15.45 -3.42 26.76
CA PHE A 75 15.82 -4.74 27.28
C PHE A 75 14.82 -5.76 26.78
N LEU A 76 15.29 -6.97 26.53
CA LEU A 76 14.48 -8.13 26.23
C LEU A 76 14.56 -9.16 27.33
N ARG A 77 13.46 -9.82 27.61
CA ARG A 77 13.38 -10.90 28.57
C ARG A 77 13.91 -12.19 27.97
N VAL A 78 14.97 -12.76 28.57
CA VAL A 78 15.54 -14.03 28.17
C VAL A 78 15.50 -14.96 29.40
N GLY A 79 14.60 -15.91 29.37
CA GLY A 79 14.25 -16.69 30.55
C GLY A 79 13.66 -15.83 31.66
N SER A 80 14.29 -15.77 32.83
CA SER A 80 13.88 -14.89 33.95
C SER A 80 14.61 -13.55 33.99
N GLU A 81 15.58 -13.30 33.10
CA GLU A 81 16.47 -12.14 33.13
C GLU A 81 16.15 -11.13 32.06
N TRP A 82 16.35 -9.84 32.38
CA TRP A 82 16.34 -8.76 31.42
C TRP A 82 17.73 -8.49 30.86
N LYS A 83 17.91 -8.67 29.54
CA LYS A 83 19.18 -8.41 28.83
C LYS A 83 19.08 -7.21 27.94
N PRO A 84 20.09 -6.32 27.88
CA PRO A 84 20.03 -5.14 27.03
C PRO A 84 19.99 -5.56 25.54
N ALA A 85 18.98 -5.10 24.84
CA ALA A 85 18.82 -5.31 23.39
C ALA A 85 19.44 -4.16 22.58
N THR A 86 19.47 -2.95 23.17
CA THR A 86 20.03 -1.76 22.54
C THR A 86 21.01 -1.04 23.45
N LEU A 87 21.89 -0.23 22.85
CA LEU A 87 22.57 0.83 23.56
C LEU A 87 21.56 1.93 23.95
N ALA A 88 21.96 2.81 24.86
CA ALA A 88 21.14 3.96 25.19
C ALA A 88 20.96 4.86 23.95
N ALA A 89 19.71 5.14 23.61
CA ALA A 89 19.34 6.07 22.56
C ALA A 89 19.07 7.44 23.18
N VAL A 90 19.78 8.46 22.72
CA VAL A 90 19.63 9.85 23.17
C VAL A 90 18.92 10.63 22.09
N PRO A 91 17.77 11.29 22.37
CA PRO A 91 17.11 12.14 21.39
C PRO A 91 17.96 13.36 21.01
N PHE A 92 17.92 13.77 19.75
CA PHE A 92 18.56 14.97 19.22
C PHE A 92 20.09 15.02 19.38
N VAL A 93 20.77 13.92 19.16
CA VAL A 93 22.23 13.89 19.17
C VAL A 93 22.78 14.58 17.94
N THR A 94 23.02 15.88 18.06
CA THR A 94 23.60 16.71 16.98
C THR A 94 24.90 17.38 17.41
N GLY A 95 25.54 16.93 18.47
CA GLY A 95 26.74 17.50 19.06
C GLY A 95 26.53 17.86 20.55
N PRO A 96 27.55 18.41 21.25
CA PRO A 96 27.52 18.62 22.69
C PRO A 96 26.49 19.63 23.22
N SER A 97 25.71 20.22 22.36
CA SER A 97 24.87 21.40 22.71
C SER A 97 23.40 21.10 22.95
N PHE A 98 22.94 19.84 22.96
CA PHE A 98 21.49 19.57 23.07
C PHE A 98 21.08 18.46 24.06
N PRO A 99 21.70 18.23 25.19
CA PRO A 99 21.14 17.26 26.10
C PRO A 99 19.80 17.77 26.64
N LEU A 100 18.74 17.02 26.41
CA LEU A 100 17.46 17.22 27.08
C LEU A 100 17.63 16.74 28.54
N ILE A 101 17.95 17.64 29.48
CA ILE A 101 18.12 17.26 30.87
C ILE A 101 16.76 17.09 31.54
N THR A 102 16.51 15.91 32.07
CA THR A 102 15.27 15.60 32.77
C THR A 102 15.23 16.31 34.13
N GLU A 103 14.28 17.23 34.27
CA GLU A 103 14.08 17.98 35.54
C GLU A 103 13.02 17.27 36.41
N ARG A 104 12.01 16.69 35.79
CA ARG A 104 10.91 16.01 36.48
C ARG A 104 10.47 14.75 35.72
N ILE A 105 10.11 13.72 36.48
CA ILE A 105 9.45 12.51 35.99
C ILE A 105 8.16 12.28 36.75
N SER A 106 7.09 12.00 36.02
CA SER A 106 5.79 11.64 36.58
C SER A 106 5.26 10.37 35.90
N ARG A 107 4.50 9.58 36.65
CA ARG A 107 3.82 8.40 36.15
C ARG A 107 2.31 8.62 36.13
N ASN A 108 1.69 8.31 35.01
CA ASN A 108 0.24 8.32 34.85
C ASN A 108 -0.23 6.98 34.30
N GLY A 109 -0.70 6.09 35.18
CA GLY A 109 -1.06 4.72 34.81
C GLY A 109 0.11 3.95 34.21
N SER A 110 -0.07 3.49 32.97
CA SER A 110 0.96 2.74 32.20
C SER A 110 1.93 3.66 31.44
N SER A 111 1.78 4.99 31.52
CA SER A 111 2.66 5.95 30.86
C SER A 111 3.58 6.68 31.84
N ILE A 112 4.75 7.08 31.33
CA ILE A 112 5.73 7.91 32.04
C ILE A 112 5.93 9.18 31.22
N ARG A 113 5.95 10.32 31.92
CA ARG A 113 6.25 11.62 31.36
C ARG A 113 7.51 12.19 31.99
N CYS A 114 8.49 12.49 31.14
CA CYS A 114 9.70 13.21 31.50
C CYS A 114 9.59 14.63 30.96
N GLU A 115 10.05 15.62 31.68
CA GLU A 115 9.98 17.02 31.24
C GLU A 115 11.17 17.82 31.78
N GLY A 116 11.47 18.90 31.09
CA GLY A 116 12.54 19.81 31.47
C GLY A 116 12.66 21.01 30.51
N SER A 117 13.70 21.78 30.73
CA SER A 117 14.09 22.86 29.84
C SER A 117 15.44 22.57 29.19
N ALA A 118 15.65 23.10 28.00
CA ALA A 118 16.91 22.99 27.30
C ALA A 118 17.33 24.34 26.70
N GLN A 119 18.60 24.44 26.37
CA GLN A 119 19.16 25.62 25.70
C GLN A 119 19.83 25.23 24.39
N ALA A 120 19.62 26.04 23.38
CA ALA A 120 20.21 25.83 22.06
C ALA A 120 20.54 27.19 21.40
N GLU A 121 21.26 27.14 20.31
CA GLU A 121 21.53 28.33 19.48
C GLU A 121 20.37 28.52 18.48
N ALA A 122 19.74 29.70 18.52
CA ALA A 122 18.76 30.12 17.53
C ALA A 122 19.42 30.49 16.19
N LEU A 123 18.62 30.70 15.14
CA LEU A 123 19.12 31.08 13.81
C LEU A 123 19.90 32.40 13.81
N ASP A 124 19.61 33.32 14.74
CA ASP A 124 20.27 34.60 14.89
C ASP A 124 21.53 34.56 15.77
N GLY A 125 21.97 33.36 16.17
CA GLY A 125 23.15 33.15 17.02
C GLY A 125 22.93 33.40 18.51
N LYS A 126 21.68 33.72 18.95
CA LYS A 126 21.39 33.91 20.36
C LYS A 126 21.07 32.59 21.03
N THR A 127 21.28 32.52 22.35
CA THR A 127 20.85 31.39 23.14
C THR A 127 19.34 31.38 23.28
N LEU A 128 18.73 30.29 22.80
CA LEU A 128 17.31 30.01 22.92
C LEU A 128 17.08 29.05 24.08
N ARG A 129 16.20 29.41 24.99
CA ARG A 129 15.67 28.49 26.01
C ARG A 129 14.29 28.01 25.57
N TYR A 130 14.05 26.71 25.67
CA TYR A 130 12.79 26.08 25.31
C TYR A 130 12.42 24.95 26.28
N GLU A 131 11.14 24.67 26.36
CA GLU A 131 10.59 23.57 27.17
C GLU A 131 10.46 22.32 26.30
N TRP A 132 10.61 21.17 26.92
CA TRP A 132 10.39 19.89 26.30
C TRP A 132 9.71 18.91 27.25
N ASN A 133 9.02 17.93 26.67
CA ASN A 133 8.58 16.74 27.41
C ASN A 133 8.72 15.50 26.53
N ALA A 134 8.86 14.34 27.15
CA ALA A 134 8.81 13.04 26.52
C ALA A 134 7.81 12.15 27.24
N GLU A 135 6.90 11.56 26.48
CA GLU A 135 5.91 10.62 26.98
C GLU A 135 6.24 9.22 26.44
N VAL A 136 6.27 8.24 27.35
CA VAL A 136 6.52 6.86 27.04
C VAL A 136 5.36 6.03 27.56
N GLY A 137 4.78 5.20 26.69
CA GLY A 137 3.68 4.32 27.04
C GLY A 137 3.74 3.00 26.25
N ALA A 138 3.07 1.99 26.75
CA ALA A 138 2.93 0.72 26.06
C ALA A 138 1.55 0.59 25.44
N LEU A 139 1.46 0.03 24.23
CA LEU A 139 0.17 -0.39 23.67
C LEU A 139 -0.34 -1.62 24.45
N ALA A 140 -1.59 -1.58 24.83
CA ALA A 140 -2.24 -2.70 25.52
C ALA A 140 -2.56 -3.85 24.54
N ASN A 141 -1.52 -4.45 23.99
CA ASN A 141 -1.59 -5.61 23.11
C ASN A 141 -0.58 -6.66 23.57
N GLU A 142 -1.06 -7.78 24.08
CA GLU A 142 -0.18 -8.85 24.61
C GLU A 142 0.69 -9.52 23.53
N GLN A 143 0.18 -9.61 22.31
CA GLN A 143 0.90 -10.26 21.21
C GLN A 143 2.00 -9.36 20.63
N PHE A 144 1.73 -8.05 20.56
CA PHE A 144 2.63 -7.05 19.99
C PHE A 144 2.76 -5.87 20.97
N PRO A 145 3.61 -5.99 22.00
CA PRO A 145 3.73 -4.98 23.05
C PRO A 145 4.57 -3.79 22.59
N TRP A 146 4.02 -3.01 21.65
CA TRP A 146 4.66 -1.80 21.16
C TRP A 146 4.86 -0.76 22.25
N MET A 147 6.04 -0.16 22.29
CA MET A 147 6.33 1.03 23.10
C MET A 147 6.18 2.28 22.26
N ARG A 148 5.32 3.20 22.65
CA ARG A 148 5.23 4.54 22.07
C ARG A 148 6.15 5.49 22.80
N ILE A 149 6.94 6.24 22.06
CA ILE A 149 7.81 7.29 22.54
C ILE A 149 7.49 8.56 21.78
N ARG A 150 7.03 9.60 22.48
CA ARG A 150 6.70 10.90 21.93
C ARG A 150 7.55 11.96 22.61
N THR A 151 8.37 12.66 21.86
CA THR A 151 9.14 13.81 22.36
C THR A 151 8.56 15.10 21.78
N THR A 152 8.18 16.03 22.63
CA THR A 152 7.59 17.33 22.25
C THR A 152 8.58 18.45 22.62
N LEU A 153 8.87 19.31 21.66
CA LEU A 153 9.62 20.54 21.86
C LEU A 153 8.68 21.74 21.70
N LYS A 154 8.77 22.73 22.61
CA LYS A 154 8.05 23.99 22.51
C LYS A 154 9.04 25.10 22.17
N LEU A 155 9.15 25.41 20.88
CA LEU A 155 10.13 26.32 20.35
C LEU A 155 9.51 27.73 20.18
N PRO A 156 9.98 28.76 20.90
CA PRO A 156 9.48 30.12 20.70
C PRO A 156 9.96 30.75 19.38
N THR A 157 11.09 30.30 18.84
CA THR A 157 11.67 30.72 17.55
C THR A 157 12.25 29.53 16.81
N PRO A 158 12.53 29.64 15.49
CA PRO A 158 13.15 28.55 14.73
C PRO A 158 14.49 28.13 15.35
N LEU A 159 14.72 26.82 15.40
CA LEU A 159 15.90 26.20 15.97
C LEU A 159 16.74 25.52 14.89
N LYS A 160 18.03 25.86 14.81
CA LYS A 160 18.96 25.19 13.92
C LYS A 160 19.52 23.92 14.58
N LEU A 161 19.35 22.79 13.91
CA LEU A 161 20.04 21.57 14.29
C LEU A 161 21.49 21.69 13.83
N GLN A 162 22.42 21.60 14.77
CA GLN A 162 23.85 21.68 14.45
C GLN A 162 24.29 20.43 13.70
N GLN A 163 25.03 20.62 12.62
CA GLN A 163 25.60 19.57 11.83
C GLN A 163 27.12 19.51 12.08
N LYS A 164 27.63 18.35 12.50
CA LYS A 164 29.05 18.06 12.38
C LYS A 164 29.39 17.79 10.92
N SER A 165 30.51 18.30 10.42
CA SER A 165 30.97 18.05 9.06
C SER A 165 30.90 16.55 8.71
N GLY A 166 30.14 16.22 7.67
CA GLY A 166 29.98 14.84 7.18
C GLY A 166 29.00 13.94 7.93
N VAL A 167 28.26 14.47 8.92
CA VAL A 167 27.30 13.68 9.71
C VAL A 167 25.90 14.28 9.61
N GLU A 168 24.93 13.47 9.21
CA GLU A 168 23.52 13.85 9.23
C GLU A 168 23.04 14.03 10.68
N PRO A 169 22.25 15.08 10.99
CA PRO A 169 21.67 15.24 12.30
C PRO A 169 20.76 14.07 12.67
N GLN A 170 21.02 13.48 13.82
CA GLN A 170 20.20 12.37 14.32
C GLN A 170 19.12 12.90 15.24
N ILE A 171 17.86 12.59 14.94
CA ILE A 171 16.73 12.85 15.82
C ILE A 171 16.70 11.78 16.90
N ILE A 172 16.77 10.52 16.51
CA ILE A 172 16.95 9.37 17.42
C ILE A 172 17.55 8.20 16.65
N THR A 173 18.45 7.46 17.30
CA THR A 173 19.01 6.22 16.75
C THR A 173 19.08 5.15 17.81
N TRP A 174 18.55 3.98 17.49
CA TRP A 174 18.58 2.76 18.31
C TRP A 174 19.60 1.81 17.75
N LEU A 175 20.73 1.68 18.44
CA LEU A 175 21.81 0.78 18.07
C LEU A 175 21.67 -0.56 18.83
N SER A 176 21.95 -1.67 18.17
CA SER A 176 21.99 -2.98 18.80
C SER A 176 23.05 -3.05 19.90
N SER A 177 22.77 -3.76 20.99
CA SER A 177 23.76 -4.02 22.03
C SER A 177 24.75 -5.12 21.58
N ASN A 178 25.87 -5.26 22.31
CA ASN A 178 26.80 -6.41 22.09
C ASN A 178 26.34 -7.69 22.76
N SER A 179 25.20 -7.69 23.45
CA SER A 179 24.75 -8.91 24.15
C SER A 179 24.23 -9.93 23.13
N THR A 180 24.81 -11.12 23.15
CA THR A 180 24.29 -12.29 22.45
C THR A 180 23.04 -12.76 23.17
N LEU A 181 21.86 -12.61 22.57
CA LEU A 181 20.62 -13.13 23.14
C LEU A 181 20.41 -14.60 22.82
N MET A 182 21.01 -15.09 21.73
CA MET A 182 20.96 -16.48 21.32
C MET A 182 22.37 -17.09 21.35
N GLU A 183 22.63 -17.91 22.35
CA GLU A 183 23.89 -18.66 22.42
C GLU A 183 23.93 -19.74 21.34
N GLY A 184 25.05 -19.85 20.61
CA GLY A 184 25.34 -20.94 19.68
C GLY A 184 24.83 -20.77 18.27
N GLN A 185 24.24 -19.62 17.87
CA GLN A 185 23.86 -19.39 16.49
C GLN A 185 24.94 -18.59 15.74
N SER A 186 25.61 -19.25 14.81
CA SER A 186 26.53 -18.62 13.86
C SER A 186 25.78 -18.25 12.58
N GLY A 187 24.99 -17.19 12.60
CA GLY A 187 24.40 -16.62 11.40
C GLY A 187 25.17 -15.37 11.01
N SER A 188 25.59 -15.26 9.76
CA SER A 188 26.31 -14.08 9.25
C SER A 188 25.43 -12.98 8.78
N TRP A 189 24.08 -13.08 8.97
CA TRP A 189 23.25 -12.25 8.22
C TRP A 189 22.33 -11.34 9.00
N ARG A 190 22.15 -10.17 8.53
CA ARG A 190 21.13 -9.23 8.95
C ARG A 190 20.51 -8.58 7.74
N ARG A 191 19.22 -8.33 7.84
CA ARG A 191 18.51 -7.64 6.80
C ARG A 191 17.73 -6.46 7.34
N VAL A 192 17.78 -5.37 6.60
CA VAL A 192 16.97 -4.21 6.83
C VAL A 192 15.93 -4.14 5.74
N LEU A 193 14.67 -4.16 6.12
CA LEU A 193 13.54 -3.91 5.24
C LEU A 193 13.09 -2.48 5.47
N LEU A 194 13.35 -1.62 4.50
CA LEU A 194 13.04 -0.21 4.60
C LEU A 194 11.77 0.11 3.86
N SER A 195 10.94 0.89 4.52
CA SER A 195 9.97 1.74 3.88
C SER A 195 10.41 3.19 4.09
N GLN A 196 10.39 3.98 3.05
CA GLN A 196 10.83 5.38 3.12
C GLN A 196 9.72 6.31 2.63
N PRO A 197 8.76 6.68 3.48
CA PRO A 197 7.84 7.72 3.11
C PRO A 197 8.60 9.05 3.11
N THR A 198 8.74 9.64 1.96
CA THR A 198 9.33 10.97 1.84
C THR A 198 8.29 11.88 1.22
N ARG A 199 7.57 12.57 2.05
CA ARG A 199 6.52 13.49 1.62
C ARG A 199 6.99 14.63 0.73
N ASN A 200 8.24 14.92 0.63
CA ASN A 200 8.75 16.10 -0.07
C ASN A 200 9.95 15.84 -0.96
N SER A 201 10.36 14.60 -1.20
CA SER A 201 11.45 14.33 -2.12
C SER A 201 10.91 13.73 -3.40
N LEU A 202 11.10 14.45 -4.47
CA LEU A 202 10.96 13.96 -5.83
C LEU A 202 11.85 12.73 -6.01
N GLY A 203 11.26 11.62 -6.45
CA GLY A 203 12.00 10.46 -6.90
C GLY A 203 12.40 9.43 -5.85
N THR A 204 11.73 9.38 -4.71
CA THR A 204 11.88 8.23 -3.83
C THR A 204 10.95 7.10 -4.25
N THR A 205 11.55 6.06 -4.71
CA THR A 205 10.93 4.73 -4.83
C THR A 205 10.77 4.17 -3.43
N GLY A 206 9.77 4.59 -2.72
CA GLY A 206 9.44 4.09 -1.39
C GLY A 206 8.01 3.64 -1.36
N ASN A 207 7.69 2.74 -0.48
CA ASN A 207 6.33 2.48 -0.10
C ASN A 207 5.91 3.52 0.95
N ASP A 208 4.63 3.75 1.06
CA ASP A 208 4.03 4.74 1.93
C ASP A 208 3.82 4.22 3.36
N LEU A 209 4.58 3.20 3.74
CA LEU A 209 4.64 2.63 5.07
C LEU A 209 5.76 3.29 5.88
N PRO A 210 5.45 4.14 6.87
CA PRO A 210 6.44 4.88 7.67
C PRO A 210 7.06 3.98 8.74
N ALA A 211 7.69 2.91 8.34
CA ALA A 211 8.25 1.91 9.24
C ALA A 211 9.61 1.40 8.76
N VAL A 212 10.39 0.91 9.72
CA VAL A 212 11.68 0.26 9.49
C VAL A 212 11.70 -1.07 10.22
N TYR A 213 12.20 -2.10 9.57
CA TYR A 213 12.44 -3.42 10.14
C TYR A 213 13.92 -3.76 10.05
N LEU A 214 14.49 -4.18 11.14
CA LEU A 214 15.85 -4.69 11.22
C LEU A 214 15.83 -6.11 11.81
N LEU A 215 16.31 -7.05 11.04
CA LEU A 215 16.55 -8.42 11.47
C LEU A 215 18.04 -8.62 11.70
N ASP A 216 18.44 -8.87 12.95
CA ASP A 216 19.80 -9.26 13.32
C ASP A 216 19.80 -10.70 13.79
N GLN A 217 20.12 -11.61 12.88
CA GLN A 217 20.14 -13.05 13.19
C GLN A 217 21.32 -13.46 14.06
N ASN A 218 22.42 -12.68 14.08
CA ASN A 218 23.56 -12.95 14.93
C ASN A 218 23.26 -12.67 16.42
N LEU A 219 22.49 -11.63 16.67
CA LEU A 219 22.03 -11.28 18.01
C LEU A 219 20.72 -11.98 18.38
N GLY A 220 20.06 -12.64 17.44
CA GLY A 220 18.76 -13.25 17.66
C GLY A 220 17.67 -12.21 18.00
N ILE A 221 17.71 -11.04 17.35
CA ILE A 221 16.79 -9.94 17.61
C ILE A 221 16.15 -9.45 16.33
N GLU A 222 14.83 -9.22 16.37
CA GLU A 222 14.14 -8.37 15.43
C GLU A 222 13.76 -7.04 16.09
N THR A 223 14.00 -5.95 15.38
CA THR A 223 13.68 -4.57 15.80
C THR A 223 12.80 -3.91 14.76
N MET A 224 11.69 -3.39 15.21
CA MET A 224 10.70 -2.71 14.38
C MET A 224 10.46 -1.31 14.90
N MET A 225 10.40 -0.35 14.00
CA MET A 225 10.10 1.03 14.31
C MET A 225 9.01 1.52 13.36
N PHE A 226 7.96 2.13 13.92
CA PHE A 226 6.91 2.79 13.15
C PHE A 226 6.86 4.27 13.53
N PHE A 227 6.84 5.15 12.54
CA PHE A 227 6.85 6.59 12.75
C PHE A 227 5.43 7.13 12.65
N ASP A 228 5.03 7.89 13.68
CA ASP A 228 3.71 8.49 13.76
C ASP A 228 3.67 9.77 12.91
N MET A 229 3.34 9.61 11.64
CA MET A 229 3.32 10.73 10.69
C MET A 229 2.24 11.76 11.01
N ASP A 230 1.16 11.37 11.67
CA ASP A 230 0.10 12.29 12.06
C ASP A 230 0.59 13.24 13.16
N ASP A 231 1.30 12.71 14.16
CA ASP A 231 1.95 13.54 15.18
C ASP A 231 3.07 14.42 14.61
N MET A 232 3.70 13.99 13.53
CA MET A 232 4.77 14.73 12.84
C MET A 232 4.26 15.56 11.65
N ALA A 233 2.98 15.85 11.60
CA ALA A 233 2.32 16.61 10.54
C ALA A 233 2.92 18.01 10.29
N TRP A 234 3.56 18.61 11.29
CA TRP A 234 4.27 19.89 11.17
C TRP A 234 5.36 19.88 10.09
N MET A 235 5.88 18.71 9.70
CA MET A 235 6.90 18.59 8.65
C MET A 235 6.35 18.86 7.24
N SER A 236 5.04 18.86 7.06
CA SER A 236 4.38 19.06 5.75
C SER A 236 3.64 20.39 5.62
N ALA A 237 3.79 21.33 6.57
CA ALA A 237 3.14 22.63 6.49
C ALA A 237 3.65 23.45 5.29
N GLU A 238 2.72 23.92 4.45
CA GLU A 238 3.00 24.60 3.16
C GLU A 238 3.87 25.87 3.27
N ASN A 239 3.84 26.55 4.42
CA ASN A 239 4.53 27.81 4.64
C ASN A 239 5.90 27.66 5.30
N LEU A 240 6.33 26.44 5.58
CA LEU A 240 7.66 26.20 6.10
C LEU A 240 8.55 25.88 4.89
N PRO A 241 9.67 26.58 4.73
CA PRO A 241 10.69 26.12 3.81
C PRO A 241 10.95 24.65 4.16
N ARG A 242 11.13 23.79 3.19
CA ARG A 242 11.31 22.31 3.31
C ARG A 242 12.54 22.00 4.17
N PHE A 243 12.45 22.18 5.49
CA PHE A 243 13.59 22.21 6.38
C PHE A 243 14.02 20.86 6.90
N LEU A 244 13.09 19.91 6.98
CA LEU A 244 13.38 18.60 7.50
C LEU A 244 12.70 17.54 6.65
N VAL A 245 13.48 16.89 5.81
CA VAL A 245 13.13 15.58 5.31
C VAL A 245 13.74 14.59 6.30
N TYR A 246 12.91 13.84 7.00
CA TYR A 246 13.42 12.76 7.82
C TYR A 246 13.63 11.52 6.96
N ARG A 247 14.60 10.74 7.36
CA ARG A 247 14.90 9.47 6.75
C ARG A 247 14.83 8.40 7.83
N CYS A 248 13.84 7.50 7.67
CA CYS A 248 13.84 6.24 8.38
C CYS A 248 14.94 5.38 7.79
N SER A 249 15.97 5.08 8.51
CA SER A 249 17.14 4.43 7.95
C SER A 249 17.73 3.41 8.91
N SER A 250 18.28 2.35 8.35
CA SER A 250 19.26 1.57 9.07
C SER A 250 20.57 2.33 9.12
N THR A 251 21.27 2.19 10.20
CA THR A 251 22.59 2.76 10.42
C THR A 251 23.56 1.69 10.90
N SER A 252 24.82 1.87 10.64
CA SER A 252 25.86 1.02 11.19
C SER A 252 26.96 1.87 11.80
N ARG A 253 27.46 1.44 12.95
CA ARG A 253 28.59 2.06 13.64
C ARG A 253 29.70 1.03 13.81
N PHE A 254 30.93 1.42 13.47
CA PHE A 254 32.12 0.66 13.77
C PHE A 254 32.69 1.11 15.12
N GLU A 255 32.84 0.18 16.04
CA GLU A 255 33.49 0.43 17.31
C GLU A 255 35.03 0.37 17.18
N LYS A 256 35.76 0.86 18.21
CA LYS A 256 37.23 0.86 18.22
C LYS A 256 37.82 -0.58 18.21
N ASP A 257 37.06 -1.56 18.68
CA ASP A 257 37.42 -2.98 18.66
C ASP A 257 37.13 -3.68 17.31
N GLY A 258 36.70 -2.95 16.32
CA GLY A 258 36.32 -3.45 14.98
C GLY A 258 34.94 -4.07 14.89
N THR A 259 34.17 -4.09 15.98
CA THR A 259 32.77 -4.58 15.91
C THR A 259 31.89 -3.59 15.19
N GLN A 260 30.98 -4.09 14.37
CA GLN A 260 29.97 -3.30 13.67
C GLN A 260 28.64 -3.41 14.38
N ARG A 261 28.13 -2.31 14.92
CA ARG A 261 26.78 -2.21 15.47
C ARG A 261 25.82 -1.73 14.43
N GLN A 262 24.68 -2.35 14.41
CA GLN A 262 23.58 -1.96 13.52
C GLN A 262 22.46 -1.32 14.32
N GLY A 263 21.66 -0.48 13.66
CA GLY A 263 20.55 0.19 14.29
C GLY A 263 19.53 0.71 13.29
N ILE A 264 18.46 1.26 13.83
CA ILE A 264 17.41 1.93 13.11
C ILE A 264 17.16 3.31 13.74
N GLY A 265 16.66 4.26 12.96
CA GLY A 265 16.46 5.58 13.51
C GLY A 265 15.76 6.55 12.59
N LEU A 266 15.51 7.73 13.13
CA LEU A 266 15.00 8.91 12.45
C LEU A 266 16.11 9.93 12.31
N LEU A 267 16.43 10.27 11.07
CA LEU A 267 17.52 11.20 10.71
C LEU A 267 16.93 12.41 10.00
N ALA A 268 17.56 13.56 10.16
CA ALA A 268 17.29 14.74 9.33
C ALA A 268 18.13 14.67 8.04
N ASP A 269 17.53 14.98 6.90
CA ASP A 269 18.24 15.02 5.63
C ASP A 269 19.08 16.29 5.51
N GLN A 270 20.34 16.16 5.07
CA GLN A 270 21.25 17.27 4.87
C GLN A 270 20.78 18.28 3.80
N ALA A 271 20.02 17.81 2.83
CA ALA A 271 19.57 18.65 1.71
C ALA A 271 18.57 19.74 2.10
N THR A 272 18.01 19.69 3.30
CA THR A 272 16.84 20.49 3.67
C THR A 272 17.07 21.55 4.74
N GLY A 273 18.32 21.81 5.14
CA GLY A 273 18.69 22.98 5.93
C GLY A 273 18.64 22.85 7.44
N ASN A 274 18.24 21.71 8.00
CA ASN A 274 18.32 21.37 9.44
C ASN A 274 17.72 22.40 10.41
N VAL A 275 16.58 23.01 10.07
CA VAL A 275 15.91 23.99 10.93
C VAL A 275 14.55 23.45 11.38
N LEU A 276 14.32 23.43 12.69
CA LEU A 276 13.01 23.16 13.27
C LEU A 276 12.17 24.43 13.29
N PRO A 277 10.90 24.43 12.88
CA PRO A 277 10.04 25.61 12.93
C PRO A 277 9.69 26.00 14.38
N PRO A 278 9.21 27.24 14.61
CA PRO A 278 8.67 27.62 15.89
C PRO A 278 7.33 26.94 16.16
N GLY A 279 6.97 26.79 17.41
CA GLY A 279 5.71 26.17 17.85
C GLY A 279 5.93 24.87 18.61
N GLU A 280 4.89 24.09 18.71
CA GLU A 280 4.94 22.76 19.32
C GLU A 280 5.29 21.72 18.25
N ILE A 281 6.40 21.03 18.44
CA ILE A 281 6.96 20.05 17.50
C ILE A 281 7.00 18.70 18.19
N ASN A 282 6.36 17.72 17.58
CA ASN A 282 6.29 16.37 18.08
C ASN A 282 7.16 15.44 17.22
N PHE A 283 7.94 14.60 17.87
CA PHE A 283 8.59 13.44 17.30
C PHE A 283 8.05 12.19 17.96
N SER A 284 7.25 11.44 17.23
CA SER A 284 6.53 10.30 17.77
C SER A 284 6.82 9.05 16.96
N TYR A 285 7.16 7.98 17.66
CA TYR A 285 7.41 6.69 17.05
C TYR A 285 7.06 5.55 18.01
N TRP A 286 6.88 4.39 17.43
CA TRP A 286 6.65 3.14 18.13
C TRP A 286 7.86 2.23 17.94
N LEU A 287 8.27 1.55 19.01
CA LEU A 287 9.37 0.60 19.02
C LEU A 287 8.87 -0.77 19.50
N LEU A 288 9.17 -1.80 18.73
CA LEU A 288 8.98 -3.19 19.13
C LEU A 288 10.27 -3.95 18.90
N GLN A 289 10.74 -4.63 19.93
CA GLN A 289 11.84 -5.57 19.82
C GLN A 289 11.43 -6.93 20.36
N ARG A 290 11.87 -7.99 19.68
CA ARG A 290 11.60 -9.36 20.09
C ARG A 290 12.85 -10.21 19.90
N SER A 291 13.03 -11.22 20.79
CA SER A 291 14.04 -12.24 20.59
C SER A 291 13.56 -13.29 19.58
N LEU A 292 14.50 -13.79 18.79
CA LEU A 292 14.28 -14.90 17.87
C LEU A 292 14.78 -16.19 18.50
N THR A 293 14.00 -17.23 18.39
CA THR A 293 14.39 -18.59 18.87
C THR A 293 15.02 -19.41 17.76
N ARG A 294 14.97 -18.97 16.52
CA ARG A 294 15.54 -19.62 15.35
C ARG A 294 15.82 -18.61 14.24
N LEU A 295 16.56 -19.02 13.24
CA LEU A 295 16.70 -18.27 11.99
C LEU A 295 15.37 -18.26 11.24
N ILE A 296 15.06 -17.15 10.60
CA ILE A 296 13.84 -16.95 9.81
C ILE A 296 14.18 -16.51 8.39
N THR A 297 13.31 -16.83 7.44
CA THR A 297 13.42 -16.35 6.04
C THR A 297 13.00 -14.90 5.92
N GLU A 298 13.29 -14.28 4.78
CA GLU A 298 12.84 -12.92 4.47
C GLU A 298 11.32 -12.83 4.40
N GLN A 299 10.67 -13.80 3.77
CA GLN A 299 9.20 -13.86 3.65
C GLN A 299 8.54 -13.98 5.02
N GLU A 300 9.14 -14.78 5.89
CA GLU A 300 8.67 -14.89 7.27
C GLU A 300 8.89 -13.57 8.04
N ALA A 301 10.01 -12.89 7.82
CA ALA A 301 10.30 -11.59 8.43
C ALA A 301 9.27 -10.54 8.03
N VAL A 302 8.93 -10.46 6.72
CA VAL A 302 7.87 -9.56 6.22
C VAL A 302 6.53 -9.88 6.87
N SER A 303 6.16 -11.15 6.92
CA SER A 303 4.90 -11.58 7.54
C SER A 303 4.81 -11.17 9.01
N ARG A 304 5.87 -11.43 9.78
CA ARG A 304 5.96 -11.04 11.19
C ARG A 304 5.92 -9.52 11.39
N TRP A 305 6.55 -8.78 10.49
CA TRP A 305 6.54 -7.31 10.50
C TRP A 305 5.15 -6.75 10.27
N MET A 306 4.47 -7.20 9.21
CA MET A 306 3.12 -6.73 8.88
C MET A 306 2.10 -7.11 9.95
N GLU A 307 2.16 -8.33 10.49
CA GLU A 307 1.31 -8.75 11.61
C GLU A 307 1.48 -7.86 12.85
N ALA A 308 2.70 -7.39 13.10
CA ALA A 308 2.96 -6.47 14.21
C ALA A 308 2.49 -5.04 13.93
N LEU A 309 2.53 -4.58 12.68
CA LEU A 309 2.14 -3.23 12.29
C LEU A 309 0.62 -3.02 12.20
N LEU A 310 -0.13 -4.03 11.79
CA LEU A 310 -1.59 -3.90 11.60
C LEU A 310 -2.33 -3.35 12.84
N PRO A 311 -2.03 -3.76 14.08
CA PRO A 311 -2.65 -3.14 15.27
C PRO A 311 -2.37 -1.64 15.42
N LEU A 312 -1.20 -1.15 14.98
CA LEU A 312 -0.89 0.29 14.98
C LEU A 312 -1.70 1.05 13.95
N PHE A 313 -1.93 0.46 12.78
CA PHE A 313 -2.81 1.04 11.79
C PHE A 313 -4.24 1.20 12.33
N GLU A 314 -4.73 0.21 13.05
CA GLU A 314 -6.05 0.23 13.68
C GLU A 314 -6.20 1.31 14.76
N GLU A 315 -5.17 1.54 15.58
CA GLU A 315 -5.18 2.60 16.60
C GLU A 315 -5.29 4.00 16.00
N LYS A 316 -4.79 4.20 14.79
CA LYS A 316 -4.70 5.50 14.13
C LYS A 316 -5.91 5.88 13.31
N LEU A 317 -6.82 4.94 13.07
CA LEU A 317 -7.95 5.20 12.21
C LEU A 317 -8.96 6.14 12.88
N SER A 318 -9.03 7.37 12.39
CA SER A 318 -10.21 8.22 12.53
C SER A 318 -11.18 7.86 11.41
N TRP A 319 -12.44 7.63 11.77
CA TRP A 319 -13.46 7.21 10.81
C TRP A 319 -14.22 8.44 10.30
N PRO A 320 -13.90 8.99 9.12
CA PRO A 320 -14.82 9.90 8.47
C PRO A 320 -16.12 9.14 8.23
N GLN A 321 -17.25 9.79 8.41
CA GLN A 321 -18.55 9.19 8.10
C GLN A 321 -18.56 8.77 6.64
N CYS A 322 -19.04 7.55 6.35
CA CYS A 322 -19.20 7.10 4.98
C CYS A 322 -20.37 7.83 4.33
N ALA A 323 -20.06 8.89 3.59
CA ALA A 323 -21.06 9.68 2.88
C ALA A 323 -21.44 9.09 1.51
N THR A 324 -20.66 8.15 0.97
CA THR A 324 -20.78 7.67 -0.39
C THR A 324 -21.94 6.70 -0.57
N ASN A 325 -22.69 6.88 -1.64
CA ASN A 325 -23.75 5.98 -2.11
C ASN A 325 -23.32 5.43 -3.49
N TRP A 326 -22.63 4.31 -3.49
CA TRP A 326 -22.07 3.75 -4.71
C TRP A 326 -23.13 3.33 -5.73
N SER A 327 -24.38 3.06 -5.31
CA SER A 327 -25.48 2.82 -6.24
C SER A 327 -25.87 4.08 -7.04
N GLU A 328 -25.78 5.27 -6.44
CA GLU A 328 -25.97 6.53 -7.15
C GLU A 328 -24.85 6.79 -8.14
N PHE A 329 -23.59 6.54 -7.73
CA PHE A 329 -22.43 6.66 -8.60
C PHE A 329 -22.53 5.72 -9.80
N ALA A 330 -22.92 4.46 -9.62
CA ALA A 330 -23.10 3.52 -10.72
C ALA A 330 -24.13 3.97 -11.75
N VAL A 331 -25.29 4.44 -11.29
CA VAL A 331 -26.34 5.00 -12.19
C VAL A 331 -25.84 6.23 -12.93
N GLY A 332 -25.16 7.12 -12.23
CA GLY A 332 -24.55 8.31 -12.82
C GLY A 332 -23.47 7.96 -13.84
N THR A 333 -22.58 7.03 -13.51
CA THR A 333 -21.52 6.53 -14.39
C THR A 333 -22.07 5.95 -15.69
N VAL A 334 -23.11 5.12 -15.63
CA VAL A 334 -23.77 4.57 -16.82
C VAL A 334 -24.36 5.68 -17.70
N ARG A 335 -24.92 6.73 -17.10
CA ARG A 335 -25.42 7.89 -17.82
C ARG A 335 -24.28 8.68 -18.49
N ASP A 336 -23.19 8.92 -17.75
CA ASP A 336 -22.05 9.68 -18.27
C ASP A 336 -21.32 8.91 -19.39
N LEU A 337 -21.24 7.57 -19.30
CA LEU A 337 -20.70 6.74 -20.38
C LEU A 337 -21.51 6.82 -21.67
N GLN A 338 -22.82 7.10 -21.61
CA GLN A 338 -23.68 7.27 -22.77
C GLN A 338 -23.57 8.65 -23.44
N ASP A 339 -22.81 9.59 -22.88
CA ASP A 339 -22.44 10.83 -23.54
C ASP A 339 -21.37 10.57 -24.60
N LYS A 340 -21.81 10.21 -25.82
CA LYS A 340 -20.94 9.80 -26.93
C LYS A 340 -19.98 10.90 -27.37
N ASP A 341 -20.36 12.16 -27.23
CA ASP A 341 -19.48 13.29 -27.58
C ASP A 341 -18.29 13.39 -26.60
N ALA A 342 -18.51 13.05 -25.34
CA ALA A 342 -17.48 13.07 -24.31
C ALA A 342 -16.61 11.81 -24.29
N THR A 343 -17.17 10.62 -24.60
CA THR A 343 -16.57 9.33 -24.29
C THR A 343 -16.07 8.53 -25.49
N ILE A 344 -16.62 8.77 -26.69
CA ILE A 344 -16.28 7.95 -27.87
C ILE A 344 -15.17 8.61 -28.72
N ALA A 345 -14.25 7.77 -29.20
CA ALA A 345 -13.29 8.08 -30.25
C ALA A 345 -13.58 7.24 -31.50
N GLU A 346 -13.16 7.77 -32.66
CA GLU A 346 -13.20 7.05 -33.92
C GLU A 346 -11.78 6.95 -34.49
N ALA A 347 -11.33 5.72 -34.74
CA ALA A 347 -10.03 5.45 -35.33
C ALA A 347 -10.12 4.30 -36.35
N ALA A 348 -9.54 4.49 -37.54
CA ALA A 348 -9.50 3.48 -38.61
C ALA A 348 -10.87 2.89 -39.00
N GLY A 349 -11.95 3.69 -38.89
CA GLY A 349 -13.33 3.26 -39.21
C GLY A 349 -14.01 2.44 -38.13
N HIS A 350 -13.43 2.39 -36.92
CA HIS A 350 -13.96 1.76 -35.73
C HIS A 350 -14.26 2.81 -34.67
N ARG A 351 -15.18 2.48 -33.78
CA ARG A 351 -15.56 3.30 -32.64
C ARG A 351 -15.13 2.60 -31.36
N GLY A 352 -14.60 3.36 -30.39
CA GLY A 352 -14.19 2.84 -29.10
C GLY A 352 -14.21 3.91 -28.03
N LEU A 353 -14.04 3.51 -26.79
CA LEU A 353 -13.96 4.44 -25.66
C LEU A 353 -12.63 5.18 -25.67
N ARG A 354 -12.64 6.49 -25.45
CA ARG A 354 -11.45 7.28 -25.15
C ARG A 354 -10.89 6.86 -23.79
N ALA A 355 -9.59 6.98 -23.60
CA ALA A 355 -9.00 6.82 -22.27
C ALA A 355 -9.46 7.92 -21.30
N TYR A 356 -9.58 9.15 -21.81
CA TYR A 356 -10.03 10.31 -21.04
C TYR A 356 -11.21 11.01 -21.71
N VAL A 357 -12.08 11.64 -20.90
CA VAL A 357 -13.16 12.50 -21.40
C VAL A 357 -12.60 13.56 -22.34
N LYS A 358 -13.32 13.86 -23.41
CA LYS A 358 -12.88 14.74 -24.51
C LYS A 358 -12.34 16.10 -24.05
N GLU A 359 -13.00 16.76 -23.11
CA GLU A 359 -12.53 18.04 -22.56
C GLU A 359 -11.20 17.88 -21.80
N SER A 360 -11.03 16.78 -21.07
CA SER A 360 -9.79 16.46 -20.37
C SER A 360 -8.66 16.10 -21.34
N SER A 361 -8.97 15.57 -22.52
CA SER A 361 -7.96 15.20 -23.52
C SER A 361 -7.22 16.41 -24.12
N GLN A 362 -7.78 17.61 -24.00
CA GLN A 362 -7.10 18.85 -24.41
C GLN A 362 -5.94 19.20 -23.48
N VAL A 363 -6.02 18.82 -22.23
CA VAL A 363 -4.95 18.98 -21.23
C VAL A 363 -3.80 18.02 -21.54
N TRP A 364 -4.13 16.80 -21.92
CA TRP A 364 -3.19 15.78 -22.38
C TRP A 364 -3.19 15.73 -23.90
N LYS A 365 -2.54 16.68 -24.57
CA LYS A 365 -2.47 16.83 -26.04
C LYS A 365 -2.14 15.58 -26.86
N GLN A 366 -1.91 14.44 -26.21
CA GLN A 366 -1.57 13.18 -26.83
C GLN A 366 -2.57 12.05 -26.51
N ALA A 367 -3.59 12.30 -25.69
CA ALA A 367 -4.71 11.38 -25.56
C ALA A 367 -5.60 11.51 -26.83
N GLY A 368 -4.97 11.26 -27.97
CA GLY A 368 -5.59 11.44 -29.27
C GLY A 368 -6.80 10.55 -29.49
N ASP A 369 -7.36 10.63 -30.67
CA ASP A 369 -8.55 9.90 -31.11
C ASP A 369 -8.35 8.37 -31.24
N ASN A 370 -7.40 7.80 -30.46
CA ASN A 370 -7.16 6.36 -30.43
C ASN A 370 -7.82 5.75 -29.18
N PHE A 371 -8.27 4.54 -29.31
CA PHE A 371 -8.81 3.75 -28.20
C PHE A 371 -7.94 2.53 -27.92
N GLU A 372 -7.99 2.06 -26.69
CA GLU A 372 -7.13 1.01 -26.19
C GLU A 372 -7.92 -0.09 -25.46
N LEU A 373 -7.34 -1.29 -25.44
CA LEU A 373 -7.94 -2.44 -24.77
C LEU A 373 -8.17 -2.20 -23.29
N MET A 374 -7.24 -1.53 -22.59
CA MET A 374 -7.36 -1.22 -21.18
C MET A 374 -8.69 -0.55 -20.89
N THR A 375 -8.98 0.58 -21.55
CA THR A 375 -10.23 1.31 -21.34
C THR A 375 -11.47 0.48 -21.65
N LEU A 376 -11.43 -0.27 -22.77
CA LEU A 376 -12.57 -1.13 -23.14
C LEU A 376 -12.78 -2.25 -22.12
N ALA A 377 -11.71 -2.91 -21.68
CA ALA A 377 -11.81 -4.02 -20.76
C ALA A 377 -12.25 -3.58 -19.36
N ASP A 378 -11.71 -2.45 -18.88
CA ASP A 378 -12.06 -1.87 -17.58
C ASP A 378 -13.55 -1.49 -17.51
N VAL A 379 -14.10 -0.94 -18.58
CA VAL A 379 -15.51 -0.55 -18.63
C VAL A 379 -16.43 -1.75 -18.91
N LEU A 380 -16.10 -2.60 -19.88
CA LEU A 380 -17.00 -3.68 -20.31
C LEU A 380 -17.20 -4.76 -19.25
N TRP A 381 -16.16 -5.19 -18.57
CA TRP A 381 -16.28 -6.27 -17.60
C TRP A 381 -17.31 -5.96 -16.50
N PRO A 382 -17.19 -4.88 -15.71
CA PRO A 382 -18.20 -4.55 -14.71
C PRO A 382 -19.54 -4.13 -15.32
N SER A 383 -19.56 -3.54 -16.54
CA SER A 383 -20.83 -3.17 -17.22
C SER A 383 -21.65 -4.39 -17.56
N LEU A 384 -21.05 -5.48 -18.02
CA LEU A 384 -21.77 -6.72 -18.29
C LEU A 384 -22.40 -7.31 -17.02
N LEU A 385 -21.71 -7.23 -15.88
CA LEU A 385 -22.25 -7.64 -14.57
C LEU A 385 -23.37 -6.69 -14.13
N TYR A 386 -23.17 -5.38 -14.27
CA TYR A 386 -24.18 -4.37 -13.95
C TYR A 386 -25.47 -4.59 -14.73
N LEU A 387 -25.39 -4.80 -16.06
CA LEU A 387 -26.55 -5.04 -16.94
C LEU A 387 -27.33 -6.30 -16.58
N ARG A 388 -26.66 -7.32 -16.00
CA ARG A 388 -27.37 -8.51 -15.49
C ARG A 388 -28.26 -8.21 -14.29
N LEU A 389 -27.84 -7.28 -13.45
CA LEU A 389 -28.59 -6.85 -12.27
C LEU A 389 -29.62 -5.78 -12.63
N HIS A 390 -29.28 -4.90 -13.55
CA HIS A 390 -30.05 -3.73 -13.97
C HIS A 390 -30.18 -3.67 -15.49
N PRO A 391 -31.11 -4.44 -16.10
CA PRO A 391 -31.30 -4.36 -17.55
C PRO A 391 -31.58 -2.92 -18.01
N PHE A 392 -30.77 -2.42 -18.91
CA PHE A 392 -30.85 -1.07 -19.46
C PHE A 392 -30.60 -1.13 -20.98
N PRO A 393 -31.65 -1.23 -21.81
CA PRO A 393 -31.53 -1.60 -23.23
C PRO A 393 -30.62 -0.70 -24.05
N SER A 394 -30.61 0.63 -23.83
CA SER A 394 -29.74 1.53 -24.60
C SER A 394 -28.25 1.34 -24.26
N PHE A 395 -27.95 1.11 -22.98
CA PHE A 395 -26.57 0.82 -22.54
C PHE A 395 -26.11 -0.58 -22.95
N GLU A 396 -27.02 -1.56 -22.95
CA GLU A 396 -26.75 -2.90 -23.45
C GLU A 396 -26.38 -2.91 -24.95
N LEU A 397 -27.11 -2.13 -25.77
CA LEU A 397 -26.75 -1.95 -27.18
C LEU A 397 -25.35 -1.36 -27.35
N GLU A 398 -25.01 -0.35 -26.57
CA GLU A 398 -23.70 0.29 -26.62
C GLU A 398 -22.58 -0.68 -26.17
N CYS A 399 -22.78 -1.43 -25.09
CA CYS A 399 -21.84 -2.48 -24.69
C CYS A 399 -21.67 -3.55 -25.77
N ASN A 400 -22.73 -3.93 -26.47
CA ASN A 400 -22.66 -4.90 -27.58
C ASN A 400 -21.88 -4.34 -28.78
N ASP A 401 -22.05 -3.05 -29.09
CA ASP A 401 -21.25 -2.38 -30.14
C ASP A 401 -19.75 -2.42 -29.79
N LEU A 402 -19.41 -2.05 -28.53
CA LEU A 402 -18.02 -2.08 -28.05
C LEU A 402 -17.44 -3.52 -28.00
N LEU A 403 -18.25 -4.51 -27.64
CA LEU A 403 -17.84 -5.94 -27.66
C LEU A 403 -17.48 -6.40 -29.07
N SER A 404 -18.15 -5.87 -30.13
CA SER A 404 -17.89 -6.25 -31.50
C SER A 404 -16.50 -5.84 -31.99
N ASP A 405 -15.86 -4.85 -31.37
CA ASP A 405 -14.53 -4.36 -31.71
C ASP A 405 -13.39 -5.08 -30.96
N LEU A 406 -13.69 -5.80 -29.86
CA LEU A 406 -12.67 -6.51 -29.06
C LEU A 406 -11.84 -7.51 -29.88
N PRO A 407 -12.37 -8.31 -30.83
CA PRO A 407 -11.56 -9.20 -31.66
C PRO A 407 -10.46 -8.46 -32.45
N GLY A 408 -10.64 -7.16 -32.73
CA GLY A 408 -9.68 -6.33 -33.45
C GLY A 408 -8.34 -6.10 -32.73
N PHE A 409 -8.26 -6.36 -31.41
CA PHE A 409 -7.02 -6.30 -30.65
C PHE A 409 -6.16 -7.56 -30.76
N TYR A 410 -6.71 -8.67 -31.27
CA TYR A 410 -5.97 -9.90 -31.47
C TYR A 410 -5.17 -9.88 -32.77
N ASN A 411 -3.90 -10.26 -32.67
CA ASN A 411 -3.01 -10.43 -33.82
C ASN A 411 -2.75 -11.93 -34.07
N PRO A 412 -3.30 -12.50 -35.14
CA PRO A 412 -3.12 -13.93 -35.44
C PRO A 412 -1.69 -14.33 -35.80
N ALA A 413 -0.86 -13.38 -36.29
CA ALA A 413 0.53 -13.67 -36.69
C ALA A 413 1.42 -13.89 -35.44
N THR A 414 1.25 -13.11 -34.40
CA THR A 414 1.98 -13.21 -33.13
C THR A 414 1.23 -14.02 -32.07
N ARG A 415 -0.05 -14.31 -32.33
CA ARG A 415 -0.96 -14.94 -31.35
C ARG A 415 -0.97 -14.18 -30.03
N SER A 416 -1.06 -12.86 -30.09
CA SER A 416 -1.08 -11.96 -28.96
C SER A 416 -2.26 -11.01 -29.04
N ILE A 417 -2.65 -10.42 -27.92
CA ILE A 417 -3.65 -9.37 -27.82
C ILE A 417 -2.91 -8.10 -27.42
N SER A 418 -2.98 -7.07 -28.27
CA SER A 418 -2.30 -5.79 -28.06
C SER A 418 -3.17 -4.83 -27.24
N ASN A 419 -2.56 -3.90 -26.52
CA ASN A 419 -3.33 -2.84 -25.86
C ASN A 419 -3.86 -1.80 -26.85
N ASP A 420 -3.13 -1.53 -27.91
CA ASP A 420 -3.56 -0.58 -28.95
C ASP A 420 -4.22 -1.30 -30.11
N PHE A 421 -5.29 -0.70 -30.63
CA PHE A 421 -6.08 -1.28 -31.70
C PHE A 421 -5.28 -1.42 -33.01
N LYS A 422 -5.29 -2.61 -33.63
CA LYS A 422 -4.65 -2.93 -34.93
C LYS A 422 -3.16 -2.58 -35.04
N ARG A 423 -2.39 -2.81 -34.01
CA ARG A 423 -0.94 -2.57 -34.03
C ARG A 423 -0.13 -3.59 -34.81
N PRO A 424 1.05 -3.18 -35.38
CA PRO A 424 1.96 -4.09 -36.06
C PRO A 424 2.53 -5.18 -35.14
N ALA A 425 2.87 -6.34 -35.75
CA ALA A 425 3.39 -7.50 -35.04
C ALA A 425 4.80 -7.32 -34.42
N ASP A 426 5.56 -6.33 -34.89
CA ASP A 426 6.92 -6.00 -34.47
C ASP A 426 6.98 -4.97 -33.34
N GLU A 427 5.85 -4.70 -32.73
CA GLU A 427 5.75 -3.69 -31.73
C GLU A 427 6.38 -4.09 -30.40
N ARG A 428 6.89 -3.07 -29.70
CA ARG A 428 7.28 -3.14 -28.30
C ARG A 428 6.06 -3.04 -27.38
N ALA A 429 5.89 -3.99 -26.47
CA ALA A 429 4.86 -3.95 -25.44
C ALA A 429 5.47 -3.71 -24.04
N ASP A 430 4.75 -2.98 -23.20
CA ASP A 430 4.91 -2.99 -21.74
C ASP A 430 4.16 -4.22 -21.22
N SER A 431 4.81 -5.08 -20.44
CA SER A 431 4.22 -6.35 -20.02
C SER A 431 2.97 -6.19 -19.17
N TRP A 432 2.87 -5.09 -18.42
CA TRP A 432 1.69 -4.82 -17.58
C TRP A 432 0.39 -4.84 -18.40
N TYR A 433 0.32 -4.08 -19.50
CA TYR A 433 -0.90 -3.97 -20.30
C TYR A 433 -1.43 -5.30 -20.84
N PRO A 434 -0.64 -6.14 -21.55
CA PRO A 434 -1.16 -7.41 -22.06
C PRO A 434 -1.46 -8.41 -20.93
N PHE A 435 -0.70 -8.46 -19.84
CA PHE A 435 -0.96 -9.43 -18.80
C PHE A 435 -2.23 -9.10 -18.01
N GLU A 436 -2.48 -7.84 -17.71
CA GLU A 436 -3.70 -7.43 -17.01
C GLU A 436 -4.92 -7.44 -17.93
N ASN A 437 -4.86 -6.69 -19.03
CA ASN A 437 -6.05 -6.45 -19.85
C ASN A 437 -6.37 -7.63 -20.78
N ALA A 438 -5.36 -8.22 -21.43
CA ALA A 438 -5.56 -9.30 -22.37
C ALA A 438 -5.66 -10.68 -21.72
N LEU A 439 -4.96 -10.93 -20.61
CA LEU A 439 -4.93 -12.27 -20.01
C LEU A 439 -5.81 -12.41 -18.75
N VAL A 440 -6.22 -11.31 -18.12
CA VAL A 440 -7.15 -11.36 -16.98
C VAL A 440 -8.53 -10.85 -17.38
N LYS A 441 -8.66 -9.62 -17.89
CA LYS A 441 -9.96 -9.00 -18.14
C LYS A 441 -10.65 -9.51 -19.40
N TYR A 442 -9.92 -9.63 -20.49
CA TYR A 442 -10.46 -10.08 -21.78
C TYR A 442 -11.16 -11.46 -21.72
N PRO A 443 -10.60 -12.53 -21.10
CA PRO A 443 -11.28 -13.80 -20.96
C PRO A 443 -12.52 -13.74 -20.09
N MET A 444 -12.58 -12.87 -19.09
CA MET A 444 -13.76 -12.65 -18.26
C MET A 444 -14.90 -12.03 -19.08
N ILE A 445 -14.58 -11.05 -19.94
CA ILE A 445 -15.54 -10.48 -20.89
C ILE A 445 -16.01 -11.55 -21.88
N GLY A 446 -15.09 -12.35 -22.42
CA GLY A 446 -15.42 -13.47 -23.32
C GLY A 446 -16.37 -14.48 -22.69
N SER A 447 -16.14 -14.85 -21.44
CA SER A 447 -17.02 -15.76 -20.67
C SER A 447 -18.39 -15.14 -20.42
N LEU A 448 -18.45 -13.89 -19.96
CA LEU A 448 -19.71 -13.19 -19.66
C LEU A 448 -20.55 -12.92 -20.90
N SER A 449 -19.93 -12.61 -22.03
CA SER A 449 -20.62 -12.43 -23.31
C SER A 449 -20.97 -13.74 -24.02
N GLY A 450 -20.37 -14.86 -23.60
CA GLY A 450 -20.49 -16.15 -24.26
C GLY A 450 -19.77 -16.22 -25.62
N SER A 451 -18.79 -15.32 -25.85
CA SER A 451 -18.02 -15.28 -27.09
C SER A 451 -16.95 -16.34 -27.13
N LYS A 452 -17.15 -17.34 -27.98
CA LYS A 452 -16.12 -18.37 -28.25
C LYS A 452 -14.88 -17.77 -28.91
N GLU A 453 -15.02 -16.77 -29.75
CA GLU A 453 -13.91 -16.09 -30.44
C GLU A 453 -12.96 -15.44 -29.43
N LEU A 454 -13.50 -14.68 -28.47
CA LEU A 454 -12.69 -14.04 -27.41
C LEU A 454 -11.98 -15.10 -26.55
N THR A 455 -12.64 -16.21 -26.26
CA THR A 455 -12.05 -17.33 -25.50
C THR A 455 -10.91 -17.98 -26.29
N ASP A 456 -11.08 -18.22 -27.59
CA ASP A 456 -10.04 -18.80 -28.45
C ASP A 456 -8.84 -17.84 -28.60
N HIS A 457 -9.07 -16.54 -28.72
CA HIS A 457 -8.03 -15.50 -28.74
C HIS A 457 -7.23 -15.49 -27.44
N PHE A 458 -7.92 -15.54 -26.29
CA PHE A 458 -7.27 -15.61 -24.97
C PHE A 458 -6.37 -16.84 -24.85
N LEU A 459 -6.87 -18.05 -25.20
CA LEU A 459 -6.09 -19.28 -25.09
C LEU A 459 -4.86 -19.24 -26.01
N ALA A 460 -4.98 -18.64 -27.19
CA ALA A 460 -3.87 -18.45 -28.11
C ALA A 460 -2.83 -17.47 -27.55
N ALA A 461 -3.28 -16.34 -26.97
CA ALA A 461 -2.42 -15.34 -26.34
C ALA A 461 -1.76 -15.88 -25.06
N PHE A 462 -2.48 -16.66 -24.26
CA PHE A 462 -1.91 -17.33 -23.09
C PHE A 462 -0.78 -18.30 -23.49
N GLY A 463 -0.95 -19.06 -24.56
CA GLY A 463 0.11 -19.94 -25.09
C GLY A 463 1.37 -19.18 -25.51
N THR A 464 1.24 -17.92 -25.95
CA THR A 464 2.37 -17.03 -26.22
C THR A 464 3.01 -16.51 -24.93
N ALA A 465 2.19 -16.12 -23.94
CA ALA A 465 2.67 -15.72 -22.60
C ALA A 465 3.38 -16.88 -21.87
N GLN A 466 2.92 -18.11 -22.05
CA GLN A 466 3.57 -19.31 -21.50
C GLN A 466 4.97 -19.54 -22.05
N LYS A 467 5.18 -19.33 -23.35
CA LYS A 467 6.53 -19.37 -23.94
C LYS A 467 7.44 -18.32 -23.33
N MET A 468 6.91 -17.12 -23.12
CA MET A 468 7.64 -16.03 -22.46
C MET A 468 7.97 -16.38 -21.01
N ALA A 469 7.00 -16.93 -20.25
CA ALA A 469 7.22 -17.38 -18.88
C ALA A 469 8.36 -18.41 -18.79
N GLN A 470 8.39 -19.39 -19.70
CA GLN A 470 9.44 -20.40 -19.77
C GLN A 470 10.79 -19.79 -20.16
N GLN A 471 10.82 -18.87 -21.13
CA GLN A 471 12.02 -18.18 -21.59
C GLN A 471 12.68 -17.36 -20.46
N TYR A 472 11.90 -16.73 -19.61
CA TYR A 472 12.38 -15.86 -18.53
C TYR A 472 12.25 -16.47 -17.13
N ASN A 473 12.01 -17.79 -17.01
CA ASN A 473 11.82 -18.46 -15.73
C ASN A 473 10.78 -17.76 -14.82
N TYR A 474 9.67 -17.33 -15.40
CA TYR A 474 8.57 -16.58 -14.75
C TYR A 474 8.96 -15.20 -14.19
N LEU A 475 10.09 -14.64 -14.61
CA LEU A 475 10.57 -13.30 -14.27
C LEU A 475 10.46 -12.40 -15.51
N PHE A 476 9.33 -11.80 -15.70
CA PHE A 476 8.96 -11.13 -16.95
C PHE A 476 9.71 -9.79 -17.15
N PRO A 477 10.18 -9.47 -18.36
CA PRO A 477 10.75 -8.16 -18.67
C PRO A 477 9.70 -7.07 -18.57
N ILE A 478 10.09 -5.84 -18.21
CA ILE A 478 9.17 -4.69 -18.24
C ILE A 478 8.70 -4.44 -19.66
N TYR A 479 9.63 -4.42 -20.62
CA TYR A 479 9.32 -4.23 -22.02
C TYR A 479 9.85 -5.38 -22.87
N TYR A 480 9.11 -5.75 -23.88
CA TYR A 480 9.50 -6.81 -24.81
C TYR A 480 8.99 -6.55 -26.23
N GLN A 481 9.63 -7.16 -27.21
CA GLN A 481 9.22 -7.22 -28.60
C GLN A 481 8.13 -8.28 -28.77
N VAL A 482 6.95 -7.90 -29.21
CA VAL A 482 5.79 -8.82 -29.30
C VAL A 482 6.05 -10.00 -30.25
N ALA A 483 6.71 -9.75 -31.39
CA ALA A 483 6.96 -10.78 -32.38
C ALA A 483 7.99 -11.84 -31.93
N THR A 484 8.97 -11.47 -31.12
CA THR A 484 10.10 -12.34 -30.75
C THR A 484 10.14 -12.73 -29.29
N LEU A 485 9.34 -12.06 -28.46
CA LEU A 485 9.30 -12.16 -27.01
C LEU A 485 10.62 -11.75 -26.31
N HIS A 486 11.57 -11.16 -27.04
CA HIS A 486 12.83 -10.71 -26.49
C HIS A 486 12.64 -9.45 -25.67
N ALA A 487 13.30 -9.41 -24.50
CA ALA A 487 13.31 -8.21 -23.64
C ALA A 487 13.92 -7.02 -24.39
N GLU A 488 13.29 -5.87 -24.26
CA GLU A 488 13.76 -4.60 -24.82
C GLU A 488 14.11 -3.62 -23.70
N GLY A 489 15.39 -3.42 -23.51
CA GLY A 489 15.93 -2.65 -22.40
C GLY A 489 16.18 -3.48 -21.14
N ALA A 490 16.64 -2.82 -20.11
CA ALA A 490 16.88 -3.43 -18.80
C ALA A 490 15.64 -3.32 -17.91
N GLY A 491 15.47 -4.30 -17.04
CA GLY A 491 14.45 -4.31 -16.00
C GLY A 491 13.53 -5.52 -16.09
N THR A 492 13.05 -5.91 -14.92
CA THR A 492 12.11 -7.02 -14.72
C THR A 492 10.91 -6.51 -13.94
N ASN A 493 9.71 -6.75 -14.44
CA ASN A 493 8.50 -6.61 -13.65
C ASN A 493 8.23 -7.94 -12.94
N TYR A 494 8.71 -8.02 -11.70
CA TYR A 494 8.65 -9.26 -10.92
C TYR A 494 7.22 -9.66 -10.56
N ALA A 495 6.31 -8.70 -10.42
CA ALA A 495 4.94 -8.95 -9.96
C ALA A 495 4.01 -9.48 -11.07
N ILE A 496 4.36 -9.35 -12.34
CA ILE A 496 3.62 -9.92 -13.49
C ILE A 496 3.36 -11.43 -13.32
N GLY A 497 4.25 -12.13 -12.61
CA GLY A 497 4.01 -13.54 -12.25
C GLY A 497 2.67 -13.78 -11.55
N GLY A 498 2.14 -12.77 -10.85
CA GLY A 498 0.83 -12.84 -10.21
C GLY A 498 -0.33 -12.82 -11.21
N LEU A 499 -0.31 -11.90 -12.16
CA LEU A 499 -1.30 -11.83 -13.26
C LEU A 499 -1.25 -13.10 -14.13
N TYR A 500 -0.03 -13.55 -14.48
CA TYR A 500 0.16 -14.79 -15.24
C TYR A 500 -0.42 -16.01 -14.52
N ALA A 501 -0.17 -16.13 -13.19
CA ALA A 501 -0.70 -17.24 -12.40
C ALA A 501 -2.23 -17.25 -12.39
N TRP A 502 -2.87 -16.08 -12.26
CA TRP A 502 -4.33 -16.00 -12.31
C TRP A 502 -4.86 -16.29 -13.72
N ALA A 503 -4.20 -15.78 -14.78
CA ALA A 503 -4.54 -16.10 -16.16
C ALA A 503 -4.47 -17.61 -16.47
N ALA A 504 -3.47 -18.31 -15.91
CA ALA A 504 -3.37 -19.76 -16.00
C ALA A 504 -4.57 -20.47 -15.33
N ILE A 505 -5.00 -19.98 -14.17
CA ILE A 505 -6.21 -20.49 -13.50
C ILE A 505 -7.46 -20.26 -14.36
N LEU A 506 -7.58 -19.10 -15.00
CA LEU A 506 -8.67 -18.83 -15.93
C LEU A 506 -8.64 -19.79 -17.15
N ALA A 507 -7.45 -20.06 -17.70
CA ALA A 507 -7.29 -21.04 -18.77
C ALA A 507 -7.72 -22.45 -18.33
N HIS A 508 -7.36 -22.87 -17.11
CA HIS A 508 -7.86 -24.13 -16.54
C HIS A 508 -9.40 -24.15 -16.41
N LYS A 509 -9.99 -23.08 -15.86
CA LYS A 509 -11.46 -23.00 -15.70
C LYS A 509 -12.20 -23.08 -17.04
N LEU A 510 -11.60 -22.58 -18.12
CA LEU A 510 -12.18 -22.62 -19.47
C LEU A 510 -11.99 -23.96 -20.19
N THR A 511 -10.89 -24.67 -19.93
CA THR A 511 -10.51 -25.88 -20.68
C THR A 511 -10.63 -27.17 -19.90
N GLY A 512 -10.58 -27.10 -18.57
CA GLY A 512 -10.47 -28.27 -17.69
C GLY A 512 -9.09 -28.94 -17.70
N ASP A 513 -8.06 -28.34 -18.32
CA ASP A 513 -6.72 -28.93 -18.40
C ASP A 513 -5.87 -28.54 -17.18
N ASP A 514 -5.52 -29.53 -16.38
CA ASP A 514 -4.75 -29.37 -15.13
C ASP A 514 -3.32 -28.87 -15.36
N HIS A 515 -2.80 -28.97 -16.57
CA HIS A 515 -1.48 -28.43 -16.92
C HIS A 515 -1.39 -26.92 -16.59
N TYR A 516 -2.49 -26.18 -16.77
CA TYR A 516 -2.53 -24.76 -16.41
C TYR A 516 -2.44 -24.49 -14.90
N LEU A 517 -2.95 -25.41 -14.06
CA LEU A 517 -2.78 -25.29 -12.60
C LEU A 517 -1.31 -25.49 -12.18
N GLU A 518 -0.57 -26.37 -12.89
CA GLU A 518 0.86 -26.54 -12.63
C GLU A 518 1.67 -25.29 -13.05
N GLU A 519 1.29 -24.65 -14.18
CA GLU A 519 1.88 -23.38 -14.59
C GLU A 519 1.62 -22.27 -13.55
N ALA A 520 0.39 -22.16 -13.05
CA ALA A 520 0.04 -21.23 -11.99
C ALA A 520 0.86 -21.47 -10.71
N ARG A 521 1.00 -22.73 -10.28
CA ARG A 521 1.81 -23.07 -9.10
C ARG A 521 3.27 -22.70 -9.25
N ARG A 522 3.86 -22.90 -10.45
CA ARG A 522 5.25 -22.51 -10.74
C ARG A 522 5.42 -21.00 -10.62
N ALA A 523 4.52 -20.23 -11.25
CA ALA A 523 4.57 -18.78 -11.20
C ALA A 523 4.47 -18.24 -9.76
N VAL A 524 3.51 -18.74 -8.97
CA VAL A 524 3.36 -18.34 -7.55
C VAL A 524 4.62 -18.71 -6.73
N ARG A 525 5.21 -19.89 -6.92
CA ARG A 525 6.44 -20.27 -6.23
C ARG A 525 7.62 -19.36 -6.57
N VAL A 526 7.78 -19.00 -7.85
CA VAL A 526 8.83 -18.06 -8.26
C VAL A 526 8.58 -16.69 -7.63
N LEU A 527 7.35 -16.18 -7.72
CA LEU A 527 6.96 -14.91 -7.13
C LEU A 527 7.24 -14.85 -5.63
N TYR A 528 6.97 -15.93 -4.90
CA TYR A 528 7.25 -16.03 -3.46
C TYR A 528 8.75 -16.00 -3.13
N THR A 529 9.63 -16.35 -4.06
CA THR A 529 11.09 -16.32 -3.86
C THR A 529 11.74 -15.00 -4.26
N VAL A 530 11.00 -14.10 -4.90
CA VAL A 530 11.51 -12.77 -5.26
C VAL A 530 11.80 -11.97 -3.97
N PRO A 531 12.95 -11.29 -3.88
CA PRO A 531 13.22 -10.41 -2.75
C PRO A 531 12.15 -9.34 -2.57
N ALA A 532 11.77 -9.09 -1.32
CA ALA A 532 10.67 -8.20 -0.96
C ALA A 532 10.81 -6.77 -1.52
N ASP A 533 12.04 -6.28 -1.69
CA ASP A 533 12.34 -4.96 -2.27
C ASP A 533 12.21 -4.90 -3.81
N ARG A 534 11.88 -6.02 -4.45
CA ARG A 534 11.76 -6.16 -5.90
C ARG A 534 10.32 -6.34 -6.40
N LEU A 535 9.37 -6.57 -5.49
CA LEU A 535 7.98 -6.89 -5.84
C LEU A 535 7.14 -5.66 -6.16
N PHE A 536 7.63 -4.47 -5.87
CA PHE A 536 6.84 -3.25 -6.07
C PHE A 536 6.86 -2.81 -7.53
N HIS A 537 5.70 -2.93 -8.18
CA HIS A 537 5.44 -2.34 -9.49
C HIS A 537 4.02 -1.75 -9.51
N GLU A 538 3.02 -2.52 -9.85
CA GLU A 538 1.61 -2.12 -9.77
C GLU A 538 0.92 -2.93 -8.64
N PRO A 539 0.06 -2.32 -7.80
CA PRO A 539 -0.48 -3.00 -6.61
C PRO A 539 -1.42 -4.17 -6.94
N GLN A 540 -2.16 -4.10 -8.05
CA GLN A 540 -3.09 -5.17 -8.46
C GLN A 540 -2.36 -6.45 -8.90
N GLU A 541 -1.14 -6.36 -9.43
CA GLU A 541 -0.35 -7.53 -9.81
C GLU A 541 -0.12 -8.48 -8.64
N LEU A 542 0.19 -7.92 -7.45
CA LEU A 542 0.35 -8.68 -6.21
C LEU A 542 -0.99 -9.23 -5.70
N ALA A 543 -2.07 -8.47 -5.85
CA ALA A 543 -3.41 -8.91 -5.44
C ALA A 543 -3.87 -10.12 -6.24
N TYR A 544 -3.68 -10.12 -7.57
CA TYR A 544 -3.98 -11.28 -8.41
C TYR A 544 -3.05 -12.47 -8.12
N GLY A 545 -1.79 -12.22 -7.80
CA GLY A 545 -0.86 -13.24 -7.31
C GLY A 545 -1.32 -13.90 -6.01
N ALA A 546 -1.80 -13.11 -5.07
CA ALA A 546 -2.40 -13.60 -3.82
C ALA A 546 -3.69 -14.38 -4.07
N LEU A 547 -4.54 -13.92 -5.00
CA LEU A 547 -5.76 -14.63 -5.40
C LEU A 547 -5.44 -15.99 -6.04
N ALA A 548 -4.45 -16.04 -6.93
CA ALA A 548 -3.99 -17.29 -7.52
C ALA A 548 -3.46 -18.26 -6.46
N ALA A 549 -2.66 -17.77 -5.52
CA ALA A 549 -2.16 -18.56 -4.40
C ALA A 549 -3.31 -19.10 -3.53
N ALA A 550 -4.33 -18.28 -3.24
CA ALA A 550 -5.51 -18.70 -2.47
C ALA A 550 -6.30 -19.80 -3.19
N GLU A 551 -6.53 -19.67 -4.51
CA GLU A 551 -7.22 -20.68 -5.33
C GLU A 551 -6.47 -22.01 -5.34
N LEU A 552 -5.14 -21.97 -5.34
CA LEU A 552 -4.28 -23.15 -5.33
C LEU A 552 -4.09 -23.77 -3.94
N GLY A 553 -4.69 -23.19 -2.89
CA GLY A 553 -4.51 -23.64 -1.51
C GLY A 553 -3.15 -23.27 -0.89
N MET A 554 -2.37 -22.39 -1.52
CA MET A 554 -1.04 -21.93 -1.09
C MET A 554 -1.20 -20.75 -0.10
N GLN A 555 -1.65 -21.03 1.12
CA GLN A 555 -2.06 -19.99 2.08
C GLN A 555 -0.90 -19.11 2.56
N THR A 556 0.28 -19.68 2.73
CA THR A 556 1.49 -18.94 3.17
C THR A 556 1.90 -17.93 2.12
N GLU A 557 1.96 -18.34 0.86
CA GLU A 557 2.30 -17.50 -0.28
C GLU A 557 1.25 -16.40 -0.49
N CYS A 558 -0.03 -16.75 -0.39
CA CYS A 558 -1.12 -15.78 -0.47
C CYS A 558 -0.97 -14.68 0.59
N LYS A 559 -0.78 -15.07 1.85
CA LYS A 559 -0.66 -14.13 2.97
C LYS A 559 0.56 -13.23 2.82
N TYR A 560 1.70 -13.79 2.38
CA TYR A 560 2.91 -13.03 2.10
C TYR A 560 2.69 -11.98 0.99
N LEU A 561 2.08 -12.36 -0.13
CA LEU A 561 1.81 -11.44 -1.24
C LEU A 561 0.85 -10.32 -0.84
N LEU A 562 -0.17 -10.63 -0.02
CA LEU A 562 -1.04 -9.60 0.56
C LEU A 562 -0.26 -8.63 1.45
N TYR A 563 0.66 -9.11 2.27
CA TYR A 563 1.48 -8.26 3.12
C TYR A 563 2.44 -7.39 2.31
N GLU A 564 3.03 -7.91 1.23
CA GLU A 564 3.83 -7.11 0.31
C GLU A 564 2.98 -6.02 -0.37
N GLN A 565 1.75 -6.33 -0.77
CA GLN A 565 0.83 -5.35 -1.32
C GLN A 565 0.47 -4.26 -0.30
N LEU A 566 0.14 -4.64 0.95
CA LEU A 566 -0.21 -3.68 2.01
C LEU A 566 0.91 -2.69 2.33
N ARG A 567 2.17 -3.02 2.04
CA ARG A 567 3.31 -2.12 2.16
C ARG A 567 3.27 -0.97 1.14
N MET A 568 2.48 -1.08 0.08
CA MET A 568 2.29 -0.05 -0.95
C MET A 568 1.18 0.96 -0.58
N PHE A 569 0.41 0.68 0.45
CA PHE A 569 -0.69 1.56 0.89
C PHE A 569 -0.18 2.70 1.75
N TYR A 570 -0.92 3.80 1.79
CA TYR A 570 -0.67 4.93 2.69
C TYR A 570 -1.13 4.59 4.10
N TRP A 571 -0.20 4.54 5.04
CA TRP A 571 -0.44 4.24 6.46
C TRP A 571 -0.64 5.48 7.32
N PHE A 572 -0.75 6.63 6.68
CA PHE A 572 -0.88 7.93 7.34
C PHE A 572 -1.78 8.87 6.53
N SER A 573 -2.29 9.92 7.21
CA SER A 573 -2.99 11.03 6.55
C SER A 573 -1.99 12.05 6.02
N ASP A 574 -2.34 12.75 4.93
CA ASP A 574 -1.57 13.90 4.50
C ASP A 574 -2.16 15.19 5.11
N PRO A 575 -1.52 15.80 6.12
CA PRO A 575 -2.06 16.98 6.79
C PRO A 575 -2.01 18.24 5.91
N SER A 576 -1.28 18.24 4.80
CA SER A 576 -1.36 19.31 3.80
C SER A 576 -2.66 19.26 3.00
N GLN A 577 -3.33 18.10 2.96
CA GLN A 577 -4.58 17.86 2.25
C GLN A 577 -5.75 17.98 3.21
N LYS A 578 -6.37 19.17 3.27
CA LYS A 578 -7.52 19.42 4.14
C LYS A 578 -8.84 18.91 3.58
N SER A 579 -8.89 18.60 2.31
CA SER A 579 -10.11 18.26 1.58
C SER A 579 -10.32 16.77 1.39
N HIS A 580 -9.31 15.94 1.60
CA HIS A 580 -9.40 14.50 1.40
C HIS A 580 -8.43 13.72 2.31
N GLU A 581 -8.72 12.46 2.49
CA GLU A 581 -7.93 11.51 3.28
C GLU A 581 -7.31 10.48 2.34
N ILE A 582 -5.99 10.27 2.45
CA ILE A 582 -5.27 9.28 1.65
C ILE A 582 -4.96 7.99 2.38
N ARG A 583 -5.09 7.97 3.71
CA ARG A 583 -4.83 6.75 4.49
C ARG A 583 -5.68 5.59 3.98
N GLY A 584 -5.05 4.45 3.77
CA GLY A 584 -5.68 3.27 3.20
C GLY A 584 -5.83 3.30 1.68
N MET A 585 -5.49 4.39 0.99
CA MET A 585 -5.30 4.40 -0.46
C MET A 585 -3.96 3.76 -0.83
N VAL A 586 -3.79 3.44 -2.09
CA VAL A 586 -2.55 2.88 -2.62
C VAL A 586 -1.96 3.81 -3.69
N GLN A 587 -0.63 3.90 -3.75
CA GLN A 587 0.03 4.60 -4.85
C GLN A 587 -0.18 3.85 -6.17
N ALA A 588 -0.28 4.56 -7.28
CA ALA A 588 -0.59 3.97 -8.59
C ALA A 588 0.45 2.94 -9.04
N ALA A 589 1.72 3.26 -8.86
CA ALA A 589 2.83 2.35 -9.16
C ALA A 589 4.04 2.69 -8.29
N ALA A 590 5.04 1.80 -8.27
CA ALA A 590 6.27 2.01 -7.50
C ALA A 590 7.01 3.34 -7.81
N SER A 591 6.80 3.89 -9.00
CA SER A 591 7.41 5.15 -9.44
C SER A 591 6.44 6.32 -9.51
N ILE A 592 5.17 6.12 -9.16
CA ILE A 592 4.11 7.13 -9.23
C ILE A 592 3.57 7.33 -7.81
N LEU A 593 3.95 8.44 -7.19
CA LEU A 593 3.73 8.70 -5.76
C LEU A 593 2.38 9.39 -5.46
N TYR A 594 1.37 9.13 -6.26
CA TYR A 594 0.01 9.58 -5.97
C TYR A 594 -0.96 8.40 -6.04
N PRO A 595 -2.06 8.42 -5.27
CA PRO A 595 -3.13 7.47 -5.47
C PRO A 595 -3.88 7.80 -6.77
N ALA A 596 -4.11 6.78 -7.60
CA ALA A 596 -4.96 6.87 -8.77
C ALA A 596 -6.20 5.99 -8.59
N PHE A 597 -7.34 6.42 -9.16
CA PHE A 597 -8.62 5.79 -8.87
C PHE A 597 -8.67 4.34 -9.32
N LYS A 598 -8.23 4.07 -10.56
CA LYS A 598 -8.19 2.72 -11.12
C LYS A 598 -7.42 1.76 -10.20
N GLU A 599 -6.16 2.07 -9.93
CA GLU A 599 -5.27 1.20 -9.16
C GLU A 599 -5.76 1.00 -7.72
N ASN A 600 -6.44 2.01 -7.14
CA ASN A 600 -7.04 1.87 -5.81
C ASN A 600 -8.14 0.82 -5.79
N VAL A 601 -9.03 0.82 -6.77
CA VAL A 601 -10.13 -0.15 -6.84
C VAL A 601 -9.63 -1.53 -7.23
N GLU A 602 -8.77 -1.61 -8.24
CA GLU A 602 -8.21 -2.88 -8.72
C GLU A 602 -7.29 -3.57 -7.72
N ALA A 603 -6.63 -2.81 -6.84
CA ALA A 603 -5.83 -3.38 -5.76
C ALA A 603 -6.67 -4.19 -4.77
N ILE A 604 -7.93 -3.82 -4.54
CA ILE A 604 -8.81 -4.48 -3.55
C ILE A 604 -9.84 -5.43 -4.17
N LEU A 605 -10.11 -5.35 -5.47
CA LEU A 605 -11.06 -6.23 -6.15
C LEU A 605 -10.73 -7.72 -5.96
N PRO A 606 -9.47 -8.19 -6.14
CA PRO A 606 -9.11 -9.59 -5.91
C PRO A 606 -9.28 -10.04 -4.46
N TRP A 607 -9.28 -9.12 -3.49
CA TRP A 607 -9.46 -9.47 -2.07
C TRP A 607 -10.81 -10.11 -1.79
N SER A 608 -11.86 -9.73 -2.51
CA SER A 608 -13.17 -10.38 -2.41
C SER A 608 -13.07 -11.88 -2.69
N GLY A 609 -12.38 -12.24 -3.76
CA GLY A 609 -12.12 -13.64 -4.13
C GLY A 609 -11.21 -14.38 -3.14
N ILE A 610 -10.20 -13.70 -2.59
CA ILE A 610 -9.31 -14.25 -1.56
C ILE A 610 -10.09 -14.55 -0.28
N MET A 611 -10.94 -13.61 0.15
CA MET A 611 -11.80 -13.77 1.32
C MET A 611 -12.81 -14.91 1.13
N LYS A 612 -13.35 -15.10 -0.07
CA LYS A 612 -14.20 -16.26 -0.39
C LYS A 612 -13.49 -17.58 -0.11
N ARG A 613 -12.18 -17.65 -0.40
CA ARG A 613 -11.32 -18.82 -0.20
C ARG A 613 -10.82 -18.99 1.23
N GLY A 614 -11.35 -18.23 2.15
CA GLY A 614 -11.14 -18.40 3.58
C GLY A 614 -10.03 -17.54 4.20
N ILE A 615 -9.30 -16.78 3.43
CA ILE A 615 -8.22 -15.93 3.96
C ILE A 615 -8.79 -14.55 4.25
N VAL A 616 -9.07 -14.30 5.53
CA VAL A 616 -9.61 -13.03 6.04
C VAL A 616 -8.86 -12.65 7.32
N PHE A 617 -8.50 -11.39 7.43
CA PHE A 617 -8.01 -10.80 8.66
C PHE A 617 -8.46 -9.33 8.75
N GLU A 618 -8.59 -8.83 9.96
CA GLU A 618 -9.19 -7.51 10.22
C GLU A 618 -8.48 -6.39 9.47
N GLY A 619 -7.15 -6.39 9.44
CA GLY A 619 -6.38 -5.38 8.72
C GLY A 619 -6.77 -5.25 7.24
N LEU A 620 -6.99 -6.38 6.54
CA LEU A 620 -7.44 -6.36 5.14
C LEU A 620 -8.79 -5.66 4.98
N LEU A 621 -9.74 -5.99 5.86
CA LEU A 621 -11.07 -5.37 5.85
C LEU A 621 -11.00 -3.88 6.17
N ARG A 622 -10.07 -3.45 7.03
CA ARG A 622 -9.88 -2.04 7.34
C ARG A 622 -9.36 -1.24 6.17
N PHE A 623 -8.35 -1.73 5.45
CA PHE A 623 -7.88 -1.07 4.24
C PHE A 623 -8.99 -1.00 3.18
N MET A 624 -9.75 -2.07 3.00
CA MET A 624 -10.88 -2.09 2.07
C MET A 624 -11.97 -1.08 2.46
N ASP A 625 -12.29 -0.94 3.75
CA ASP A 625 -13.26 0.05 4.23
C ASP A 625 -12.74 1.50 4.05
N GLN A 626 -11.45 1.75 4.24
CA GLN A 626 -10.86 3.05 3.91
C GLN A 626 -10.98 3.38 2.42
N GLN A 627 -10.71 2.42 1.54
CA GLN A 627 -10.90 2.58 0.10
C GLN A 627 -12.37 2.90 -0.22
N ARG A 628 -13.31 2.17 0.36
CA ARG A 628 -14.74 2.41 0.18
C ARG A 628 -15.16 3.83 0.58
N ARG A 629 -14.53 4.39 1.63
CA ARG A 629 -14.82 5.74 2.13
C ARG A 629 -14.10 6.83 1.35
N ASN A 630 -12.86 6.59 0.94
CA ASN A 630 -11.98 7.63 0.41
C ASN A 630 -12.05 7.76 -1.12
N ASN A 631 -12.42 6.70 -1.85
CA ASN A 631 -12.43 6.73 -3.31
C ASN A 631 -13.42 7.74 -3.92
N PHE A 632 -14.41 8.23 -3.17
CA PHE A 632 -15.31 9.29 -3.66
C PHE A 632 -14.59 10.64 -3.89
N TYR A 633 -13.46 10.87 -3.26
CA TYR A 633 -12.69 12.11 -3.44
C TYR A 633 -12.22 12.32 -4.88
N PHE A 634 -12.04 11.24 -5.65
CA PHE A 634 -11.69 11.34 -7.07
C PHE A 634 -12.78 11.97 -7.95
N PHE A 635 -13.98 12.17 -7.42
CA PHE A 635 -15.07 12.82 -8.15
C PHE A 635 -15.24 14.30 -7.79
N GLN A 636 -14.75 14.75 -6.64
CA GLN A 636 -15.12 16.05 -6.07
C GLN A 636 -13.94 17.00 -5.81
N ASN A 637 -12.75 16.48 -5.49
CA ASN A 637 -11.69 17.27 -4.89
C ASN A 637 -10.52 17.61 -5.81
N CYS A 638 -10.58 17.22 -7.07
CA CYS A 638 -9.59 17.59 -8.05
C CYS A 638 -9.80 19.03 -8.53
N SER A 639 -8.71 19.80 -8.70
CA SER A 639 -8.77 21.18 -9.21
C SER A 639 -9.42 21.28 -10.59
N ALA A 640 -9.29 20.22 -11.42
CA ALA A 640 -9.93 20.12 -12.73
C ALA A 640 -11.43 19.80 -12.66
N ALA A 641 -12.00 19.50 -11.48
CA ALA A 641 -13.43 19.25 -11.31
C ALA A 641 -14.34 20.39 -11.80
N ARG A 642 -13.79 21.59 -11.89
CA ARG A 642 -14.51 22.78 -12.41
C ARG A 642 -14.66 22.78 -13.92
N GLU A 643 -13.85 22.01 -14.65
CA GLU A 643 -13.73 22.08 -16.11
C GLU A 643 -14.60 21.07 -16.84
N THR A 644 -15.13 20.05 -16.17
CA THR A 644 -15.87 18.94 -16.79
C THR A 644 -17.17 18.64 -16.07
N ALA A 645 -18.08 19.62 -16.03
CA ALA A 645 -19.39 19.47 -15.40
C ALA A 645 -20.34 18.50 -16.16
N SER A 646 -20.04 18.16 -17.44
CA SER A 646 -20.89 17.29 -18.26
C SER A 646 -20.89 15.82 -17.86
N THR A 647 -19.80 15.35 -17.22
CA THR A 647 -19.64 13.95 -16.81
C THR A 647 -19.28 13.85 -15.31
N PRO A 648 -20.18 14.23 -14.39
CA PRO A 648 -19.87 14.33 -12.96
C PRO A 648 -19.51 13.00 -12.29
N PHE A 649 -19.92 11.87 -12.86
CA PHE A 649 -19.70 10.52 -12.33
C PHE A 649 -18.57 9.74 -13.01
N ILE A 650 -17.82 10.37 -13.91
CA ILE A 650 -16.53 9.85 -14.36
C ILE A 650 -15.45 10.42 -13.45
N PRO A 651 -14.60 9.57 -12.83
CA PRO A 651 -13.61 10.01 -11.84
C PRO A 651 -12.42 10.72 -12.49
N PHE A 652 -11.72 11.51 -11.71
CA PHE A 652 -10.38 11.98 -12.05
C PHE A 652 -9.35 10.89 -11.80
N GLU A 653 -8.31 10.82 -12.60
CA GLU A 653 -7.22 9.85 -12.46
C GLU A 653 -6.57 9.93 -11.07
N ASN A 654 -6.29 11.16 -10.59
CA ASN A 654 -5.64 11.35 -9.30
C ASN A 654 -6.25 12.51 -8.49
N LEU A 655 -5.79 12.72 -7.28
CA LEU A 655 -6.28 13.75 -6.37
C LEU A 655 -5.68 15.15 -6.62
N GLY A 656 -4.90 15.35 -7.67
CA GLY A 656 -4.39 16.64 -8.17
C GLY A 656 -3.36 17.36 -7.30
N THR A 657 -3.40 17.17 -6.01
CA THR A 657 -2.54 17.86 -5.03
C THR A 657 -1.38 16.99 -4.53
N LEU A 658 -1.43 15.70 -4.84
CA LEU A 658 -0.38 14.73 -4.48
C LEU A 658 0.62 14.51 -5.61
N GLU A 659 0.52 15.28 -6.70
CA GLU A 659 1.42 15.14 -7.84
C GLU A 659 2.85 15.50 -7.49
N LEU A 660 3.76 14.69 -7.98
CA LEU A 660 5.19 14.95 -7.92
C LEU A 660 5.56 16.22 -8.68
N GLY A 661 6.39 17.05 -8.09
CA GLY A 661 7.06 18.14 -8.77
C GLY A 661 6.24 19.40 -8.98
N GLY A 662 5.12 19.57 -8.28
CA GLY A 662 4.34 20.80 -8.34
C GLY A 662 3.58 20.97 -9.66
N GLN A 663 3.35 19.90 -10.40
CA GLN A 663 2.37 19.88 -11.49
C GLN A 663 1.00 19.78 -10.86
N THR A 664 0.51 20.89 -10.37
CA THR A 664 -0.84 21.00 -9.85
C THR A 664 -1.83 21.01 -11.00
N GLY A 665 -2.77 20.08 -11.00
CA GLY A 665 -4.09 20.39 -11.49
C GLY A 665 -4.43 20.06 -12.92
N ASN A 666 -3.62 19.35 -13.67
CA ASN A 666 -3.97 18.95 -15.04
C ASN A 666 -4.24 17.45 -15.13
N VAL A 667 -5.18 16.99 -14.32
CA VAL A 667 -5.55 15.58 -14.28
C VAL A 667 -6.81 15.38 -15.08
N GLY A 668 -6.74 14.48 -16.06
CA GLY A 668 -7.89 14.11 -16.88
C GLY A 668 -8.91 13.29 -16.09
N LYS A 669 -10.17 13.41 -16.48
CA LYS A 669 -11.21 12.45 -16.10
C LYS A 669 -11.03 11.19 -16.92
N GLU A 670 -10.77 10.10 -16.23
CA GLU A 670 -10.46 8.80 -16.85
C GLU A 670 -11.75 7.99 -17.12
N ILE A 671 -12.00 7.66 -18.40
CA ILE A 671 -13.15 6.83 -18.76
C ILE A 671 -12.95 5.38 -18.30
N TYR A 672 -11.73 4.87 -18.31
CA TYR A 672 -11.43 3.56 -17.74
C TYR A 672 -11.80 3.49 -16.25
N GLY A 673 -11.64 4.57 -15.48
CA GLY A 673 -12.09 4.65 -14.09
C GLY A 673 -13.62 4.61 -13.90
N ALA A 674 -14.40 4.78 -14.97
CA ALA A 674 -15.83 4.57 -14.93
C ALA A 674 -16.18 3.10 -14.63
N GLY A 675 -15.38 2.16 -15.13
CA GLY A 675 -15.53 0.74 -14.79
C GLY A 675 -15.30 0.47 -13.31
N GLU A 676 -14.30 1.13 -12.72
CA GLU A 676 -13.99 1.01 -11.29
C GLU A 676 -15.10 1.59 -10.40
N SER A 677 -15.82 2.61 -10.86
CA SER A 677 -17.04 3.07 -10.17
C SER A 677 -18.12 1.99 -10.12
N LEU A 678 -18.29 1.23 -11.20
CA LEU A 678 -19.20 0.09 -11.22
C LEU A 678 -18.69 -1.05 -10.31
N TRP A 679 -17.37 -1.31 -10.25
CA TRP A 679 -16.79 -2.27 -9.33
C TRP A 679 -17.04 -1.90 -7.87
N MET A 680 -16.91 -0.64 -7.48
CA MET A 680 -17.23 -0.18 -6.12
C MET A 680 -18.70 -0.49 -5.76
N TYR A 681 -19.62 -0.25 -6.68
CA TYR A 681 -21.03 -0.61 -6.51
C TYR A 681 -21.23 -2.14 -6.40
N LEU A 682 -20.62 -2.90 -7.31
CA LEU A 682 -20.74 -4.36 -7.35
C LEU A 682 -20.16 -5.01 -6.08
N MET A 683 -19.04 -4.50 -5.57
CA MET A 683 -18.41 -5.02 -4.36
C MET A 683 -19.23 -4.76 -3.09
N PHE A 684 -19.86 -3.59 -2.97
CA PHE A 684 -20.39 -3.16 -1.68
C PHE A 684 -21.92 -3.02 -1.59
N GLU A 685 -22.63 -2.89 -2.71
CA GLU A 685 -24.06 -2.57 -2.66
C GLU A 685 -24.95 -3.39 -3.62
N ALA A 686 -24.41 -3.95 -4.71
CA ALA A 686 -25.22 -4.49 -5.81
C ALA A 686 -25.96 -5.78 -5.46
N LEU A 687 -25.27 -6.76 -4.88
CA LEU A 687 -25.85 -8.09 -4.57
C LEU A 687 -26.39 -8.16 -3.14
N GLY A 688 -25.88 -7.33 -2.25
CA GLY A 688 -26.34 -7.16 -0.88
C GLY A 688 -26.07 -5.75 -0.40
N LYS A 689 -26.99 -5.19 0.38
CA LYS A 689 -26.89 -3.85 0.95
C LYS A 689 -27.20 -3.88 2.43
N VAL A 690 -26.39 -3.22 3.23
CA VAL A 690 -26.64 -2.98 4.66
C VAL A 690 -27.22 -1.58 4.86
N ASP A 691 -28.17 -1.44 5.78
CA ASP A 691 -28.87 -0.18 6.09
C ASP A 691 -27.99 0.85 6.80
N ASP A 692 -27.07 0.40 7.66
CA ASP A 692 -26.10 1.28 8.34
C ASP A 692 -24.85 1.46 7.46
N ARG A 693 -24.66 2.68 6.96
CA ARG A 693 -23.53 3.04 6.07
C ARG A 693 -22.16 2.95 6.75
N GLU A 694 -22.12 2.97 8.09
CA GLU A 694 -20.87 2.78 8.83
C GLU A 694 -20.38 1.33 8.76
N LEU A 695 -21.28 0.38 8.49
CA LEU A 695 -20.94 -1.01 8.26
C LEU A 695 -20.53 -1.22 6.79
N MET A 696 -19.61 -2.14 6.57
CA MET A 696 -19.20 -2.56 5.22
C MET A 696 -19.70 -3.97 4.94
N LEU A 697 -20.48 -4.14 3.88
CA LEU A 697 -20.85 -5.44 3.33
C LEU A 697 -20.08 -5.68 2.05
N VAL A 698 -19.29 -6.75 2.00
CA VAL A 698 -18.46 -7.12 0.84
C VAL A 698 -19.04 -8.35 0.17
N ASN A 699 -19.31 -8.26 -1.11
CA ASN A 699 -19.69 -9.40 -1.93
C ASN A 699 -18.46 -10.22 -2.32
N LEU A 700 -18.49 -11.53 -2.08
CA LEU A 700 -17.35 -12.43 -2.30
C LEU A 700 -17.41 -13.20 -3.62
N ASP A 701 -18.50 -13.13 -4.37
CA ASP A 701 -18.73 -14.01 -5.52
C ASP A 701 -18.35 -13.41 -6.87
N LEU A 702 -18.02 -12.11 -6.93
CA LEU A 702 -17.87 -11.34 -8.17
C LEU A 702 -16.91 -11.94 -9.19
N LEU A 703 -15.74 -12.39 -8.74
CA LEU A 703 -14.69 -12.92 -9.61
C LEU A 703 -14.94 -14.38 -10.05
N ASP A 704 -15.93 -15.02 -9.49
CA ASP A 704 -16.33 -16.37 -9.89
C ASP A 704 -17.57 -16.38 -10.81
N ILE A 705 -18.11 -15.20 -11.13
CA ILE A 705 -19.20 -15.08 -12.11
C ILE A 705 -18.60 -15.12 -13.52
N THR A 706 -18.46 -16.32 -14.04
CA THR A 706 -17.92 -16.58 -15.38
C THR A 706 -19.01 -16.84 -16.43
N ASP A 707 -20.25 -17.08 -16.00
CA ASP A 707 -21.41 -17.24 -16.89
C ASP A 707 -22.46 -16.18 -16.57
N ALA A 708 -22.73 -15.38 -17.55
CA ALA A 708 -23.73 -14.32 -17.48
C ALA A 708 -25.17 -14.82 -17.20
N LYS A 709 -25.47 -16.10 -17.45
CA LYS A 709 -26.78 -16.71 -17.21
C LYS A 709 -26.95 -17.19 -15.77
N THR A 710 -25.85 -17.37 -15.07
CA THR A 710 -25.80 -17.80 -13.69
C THR A 710 -25.15 -16.72 -12.81
N LEU A 711 -25.83 -15.59 -12.61
CA LEU A 711 -25.74 -14.99 -11.28
C LEU A 711 -26.04 -16.12 -10.31
N PRO A 712 -25.26 -16.29 -9.21
CA PRO A 712 -25.41 -17.44 -8.34
C PRO A 712 -26.88 -17.59 -7.97
N SER A 713 -27.52 -18.55 -8.63
CA SER A 713 -28.98 -18.72 -8.59
C SER A 713 -29.46 -19.30 -7.27
N GLN A 714 -28.55 -19.70 -6.37
CA GLN A 714 -28.89 -20.42 -5.17
C GLN A 714 -28.17 -19.94 -3.91
N LYS A 715 -27.02 -19.29 -4.01
CA LYS A 715 -26.23 -18.88 -2.84
C LYS A 715 -25.35 -17.67 -3.13
N LEU A 716 -25.38 -16.68 -2.24
CA LEU A 716 -24.46 -15.54 -2.24
C LEU A 716 -23.66 -15.51 -0.94
N ASN A 717 -22.38 -15.16 -1.02
CA ASN A 717 -21.45 -15.09 0.10
C ASN A 717 -21.02 -13.65 0.34
N PHE A 718 -21.02 -13.25 1.62
CA PHE A 718 -20.64 -11.92 2.04
C PHE A 718 -19.75 -11.93 3.28
N ILE A 719 -19.04 -10.83 3.47
CA ILE A 719 -18.48 -10.44 4.77
C ILE A 719 -19.16 -9.14 5.17
N LEU A 720 -19.76 -9.15 6.37
CA LEU A 720 -20.19 -7.93 7.05
C LEU A 720 -19.10 -7.53 8.06
N PHE A 721 -18.62 -6.32 7.96
CA PHE A 721 -17.58 -5.77 8.83
C PHE A 721 -18.08 -4.53 9.56
N ASN A 722 -17.90 -4.52 10.89
CA ASN A 722 -18.10 -3.35 11.73
C ASN A 722 -16.74 -2.75 12.10
N PRO A 723 -16.28 -1.69 11.44
CA PRO A 723 -15.01 -1.05 11.75
C PRO A 723 -15.06 -0.23 13.05
N THR A 724 -16.25 0.16 13.53
CA THR A 724 -16.39 1.06 14.68
C THR A 724 -16.10 0.36 16.00
N PRO A 725 -15.71 1.07 17.06
CA PRO A 725 -15.42 0.45 18.35
C PRO A 725 -16.66 -0.06 19.09
N SER A 726 -17.86 0.39 18.70
CA SER A 726 -19.13 0.01 19.36
C SER A 726 -19.91 -1.00 18.54
N GLY A 727 -20.71 -1.83 19.21
CA GLY A 727 -21.67 -2.72 18.54
C GLY A 727 -22.72 -1.92 17.76
N ARG A 728 -23.16 -2.45 16.61
CA ARG A 728 -24.14 -1.84 15.73
C ARG A 728 -25.24 -2.84 15.34
N SER A 729 -26.41 -2.29 15.03
CA SER A 729 -27.52 -3.05 14.44
C SER A 729 -27.39 -3.03 12.92
N ALA A 730 -27.62 -4.15 12.29
CA ALA A 730 -27.57 -4.31 10.85
C ALA A 730 -28.84 -4.96 10.30
N THR A 731 -29.37 -4.39 9.23
CA THR A 731 -30.41 -5.00 8.39
C THR A 731 -29.84 -5.16 6.99
N ILE A 732 -29.86 -6.38 6.45
CA ILE A 732 -29.34 -6.67 5.13
C ILE A 732 -30.49 -6.88 4.16
N THR A 733 -30.45 -6.16 3.07
CA THR A 733 -31.34 -6.33 1.92
C THR A 733 -30.57 -7.01 0.79
N ILE A 734 -31.16 -7.98 0.15
CA ILE A 734 -30.59 -8.69 -1.00
C ILE A 734 -31.38 -8.30 -2.26
N PRO A 735 -30.92 -7.31 -3.04
CA PRO A 735 -31.64 -6.84 -4.23
C PRO A 735 -31.83 -7.92 -5.30
N ALA A 736 -30.88 -8.84 -5.42
CA ALA A 736 -30.94 -9.95 -6.38
C ALA A 736 -32.08 -10.95 -6.11
N ALA A 737 -32.65 -10.93 -4.90
CA ALA A 737 -33.73 -11.81 -4.52
C ALA A 737 -35.08 -11.51 -5.18
N ARG A 738 -35.23 -10.37 -5.84
CA ARG A 738 -36.39 -9.71 -6.51
C ARG A 738 -37.81 -10.20 -6.17
N GLU A 739 -38.05 -11.51 -5.96
CA GLU A 739 -39.32 -12.10 -5.62
C GLU A 739 -39.17 -13.33 -4.70
N ARG A 740 -37.99 -13.66 -4.23
CA ARG A 740 -37.71 -14.80 -3.35
C ARG A 740 -37.25 -14.33 -1.98
N THR A 741 -37.74 -14.96 -0.94
CA THR A 741 -37.27 -14.71 0.42
C THR A 741 -35.89 -15.33 0.58
N ALA A 742 -34.84 -14.51 0.68
CA ALA A 742 -33.50 -15.00 0.99
C ALA A 742 -33.41 -15.41 2.46
N ARG A 743 -32.91 -16.63 2.71
CA ARG A 743 -32.55 -17.08 4.05
C ARG A 743 -31.12 -16.67 4.33
N LEU A 744 -30.95 -15.78 5.31
CA LEU A 744 -29.62 -15.35 5.75
C LEU A 744 -29.11 -16.27 6.86
N THR A 745 -27.84 -16.66 6.75
CA THR A 745 -27.10 -17.35 7.80
C THR A 745 -25.80 -16.61 8.11
N ALA A 746 -25.41 -16.61 9.39
CA ALA A 746 -24.11 -16.15 9.85
C ALA A 746 -23.40 -17.34 10.51
N ASP A 747 -22.21 -17.69 10.04
CA ASP A 747 -21.45 -18.85 10.53
C ASP A 747 -22.31 -20.13 10.61
N GLY A 748 -23.16 -20.34 9.62
CA GLY A 748 -24.07 -21.50 9.51
C GLY A 748 -25.33 -21.41 10.38
N LYS A 749 -25.54 -20.34 11.14
CA LYS A 749 -26.74 -20.14 11.96
C LYS A 749 -27.70 -19.18 11.27
N SER A 750 -28.99 -19.53 11.19
CA SER A 750 -29.98 -18.60 10.64
C SER A 750 -30.08 -17.33 11.47
N ILE A 751 -30.04 -16.19 10.80
CA ILE A 751 -30.18 -14.87 11.40
C ILE A 751 -31.47 -14.21 10.93
N GLY A 752 -32.11 -13.41 11.80
CA GLY A 752 -33.28 -12.60 11.44
C GLY A 752 -32.91 -11.44 10.51
N GLY A 753 -33.93 -10.73 10.02
CA GLY A 753 -33.72 -9.58 9.13
C GLY A 753 -32.88 -8.46 9.75
N THR A 754 -32.94 -8.28 11.08
CA THR A 754 -32.12 -7.33 11.82
C THR A 754 -31.35 -8.07 12.92
N PHE A 755 -30.06 -7.82 13.05
CA PHE A 755 -29.19 -8.49 14.03
C PHE A 755 -28.09 -7.54 14.52
N GLN A 756 -27.38 -7.93 15.59
CA GLN A 756 -26.30 -7.15 16.18
C GLN A 756 -24.94 -7.67 15.71
N ILE A 757 -24.05 -6.74 15.39
CA ILE A 757 -22.64 -7.02 15.14
C ILE A 757 -21.78 -6.28 16.16
N ALA A 758 -20.86 -6.98 16.81
CA ALA A 758 -19.95 -6.38 17.80
C ALA A 758 -19.03 -5.32 17.14
N GLY A 759 -18.54 -4.40 17.94
CA GLY A 759 -17.54 -3.43 17.47
C GLY A 759 -16.22 -4.12 17.07
N ARG A 760 -15.55 -3.61 16.09
CA ARG A 760 -14.26 -4.13 15.56
C ARG A 760 -14.33 -5.63 15.27
N SER A 761 -15.39 -6.06 14.56
CA SER A 761 -15.59 -7.47 14.25
C SER A 761 -16.17 -7.67 12.85
N PHE A 762 -16.07 -8.88 12.35
CA PHE A 762 -16.71 -9.25 11.09
C PHE A 762 -17.47 -10.57 11.22
N LEU A 763 -18.45 -10.75 10.34
CA LEU A 763 -19.26 -11.97 10.22
C LEU A 763 -19.24 -12.47 8.79
N ARG A 764 -19.10 -13.77 8.60
CA ARG A 764 -19.36 -14.42 7.31
C ARG A 764 -20.85 -14.68 7.17
N LEU A 765 -21.42 -14.21 6.08
CA LEU A 765 -22.83 -14.33 5.78
C LEU A 765 -23.04 -15.10 4.51
N GLU A 766 -24.09 -15.90 4.50
CA GLU A 766 -24.57 -16.59 3.31
C GLU A 766 -26.05 -16.27 3.12
N ALA A 767 -26.45 -15.97 1.88
CA ALA A 767 -27.84 -15.82 1.49
C ALA A 767 -28.20 -16.96 0.54
N GLU A 768 -29.21 -17.75 0.92
CA GLU A 768 -29.79 -18.84 0.09
C GLU A 768 -31.19 -18.44 -0.37
N PHE A 769 -31.54 -18.74 -1.65
CA PHE A 769 -32.79 -18.36 -2.29
C PHE A 769 -33.71 -19.56 -2.52
#